data_bd0d10e1d68693bf4a385484a42fad55
#
_entry.id   bd0d10e1d68693bf4a385484a42fad55
#
_cell.length_a   1.000
_cell.length_b   1.000
_cell.length_c   1.000
_cell.angle_alpha   90.00
_cell.angle_beta   90.00
_cell.angle_gamma   90.00
#
_symmetry.space_group_name_H-M   'P 1'
#
loop_
_entity.id
_entity.type
_entity.pdbx_description
1 polymer ?
#
loop_
_entity_poly.entity_id
_entity_poly.type
_entity_poly.pdbx_seq_one_letter_code
_entity_poly.pdbx_strand_id
1 'polypeptide(L)'
;MKAVMVAAAVALSAGAVATCLLAPEYYGYLLGTLATTALVGVGLNVLLGLAGEISLGQGGFLALGAYGVAILTTKAGLNFWEALPLAVVLVAAISAVLSIPALRVTGPYLAMVTIAFGFIVESVSIEWRGLTGGASGLTGIPAPFGTGGTALLACGFCAVALVGFRFFAQSPLGLAMQATASAPAAARSIGIDPLPVRTVAFVVAAAAAGLAGGLQAALTGFIAPSSFPFSQSILFLLVVVVGGAGRMLGPLIGSAVVVFLPEVLAGLAEYRLLVFGAGLLIVLWLAPGGIAGAIDRLLTRKKLSSAFPANVELALAHIAKSGGSLRVEGVRVAFGGVVAVASVDVEARSGRITSVIGPNGAGKTTLLNLVSGFQVPDSGIVCVGSRTITAKPAHEVARDGLARTFQTAQPFANLRVLDNVRLGLLRGAWRGEAEVTLARALLALVGYSGPEDRPAATLSHVDRRLVEIARALGSAPDVLLLDEPAAGLNDSDTRKLGALLQRLARAGIALVLIEHDMTLVMSISDEIVVLDAGRRIAAGPPASIRADPLVKAAYLGGTTTVRPVAARAAGSRLLDVEKLSAGYGPIPVLDQIGLCVARGETVAVLGPNGAGKSTLMKCLSGLIRPVTGNIGFGGAALARLPAYRVARAGLILVPEGRQVFPRLTVAENLVLGASRRNDFDQSEIDSMLDRFPKLRARLHTAAGLLSGGEQQMLAVARGLLARPEILLLDEPSLGLAPAVAAELFGQLRKLREEGVTLLIVDQMADHVLAVADRAYVLGGGRVAAQGVATEMRDKMLDDTYFGARPAAVN
;
A
#
# COMPACT_ATOMS: atom_id res chain seq x y z
N MET A 1 -5.18 -36.90 -2.14
CA MET A 1 -4.38 -35.84 -2.74
C MET A 1 -2.89 -35.94 -2.37
N LYS A 2 -2.50 -36.03 -1.09
CA LYS A 2 -1.05 -36.18 -0.71
C LYS A 2 -0.39 -37.42 -1.33
N ALA A 3 -1.05 -38.58 -1.32
CA ALA A 3 -0.53 -39.82 -1.92
C ALA A 3 -0.32 -39.72 -3.44
N VAL A 4 -1.24 -39.06 -4.16
CA VAL A 4 -1.12 -38.85 -5.62
C VAL A 4 0.04 -37.90 -5.92
N MET A 5 0.24 -36.85 -5.15
CA MET A 5 1.37 -35.94 -5.32
C MET A 5 2.72 -36.64 -5.03
N VAL A 6 2.78 -37.49 -4.02
CA VAL A 6 3.98 -38.29 -3.73
C VAL A 6 4.26 -39.29 -4.86
N ALA A 7 3.23 -40.00 -5.34
CA ALA A 7 3.39 -40.91 -6.46
C ALA A 7 3.85 -40.21 -7.74
N ALA A 8 3.31 -39.03 -8.05
CA ALA A 8 3.75 -38.21 -9.18
C ALA A 8 5.20 -37.75 -9.04
N ALA A 9 5.61 -37.32 -7.84
CA ALA A 9 7.00 -36.91 -7.57
C ALA A 9 7.96 -38.11 -7.73
N VAL A 10 7.59 -39.28 -7.23
CA VAL A 10 8.40 -40.51 -7.38
C VAL A 10 8.49 -40.92 -8.85
N ALA A 11 7.38 -40.89 -9.59
CA ALA A 11 7.38 -41.21 -11.02
C ALA A 11 8.26 -40.24 -11.84
N LEU A 12 8.19 -38.93 -11.56
CA LEU A 12 9.03 -37.90 -12.20
C LEU A 12 10.53 -38.12 -11.86
N SER A 13 10.85 -38.43 -10.61
CA SER A 13 12.24 -38.72 -10.21
C SER A 13 12.76 -39.99 -10.84
N ALA A 14 11.97 -41.06 -10.90
CA ALA A 14 12.35 -42.30 -11.57
C ALA A 14 12.52 -42.08 -13.09
N GLY A 15 11.64 -41.30 -13.70
CA GLY A 15 11.78 -40.90 -15.13
C GLY A 15 13.06 -40.11 -15.40
N ALA A 16 13.40 -39.14 -14.53
CA ALA A 16 14.64 -38.38 -14.66
C ALA A 16 15.90 -39.30 -14.54
N VAL A 17 15.91 -40.21 -13.59
CA VAL A 17 16.99 -41.18 -13.40
C VAL A 17 17.10 -42.08 -14.63
N ALA A 18 16.01 -42.62 -15.14
CA ALA A 18 15.99 -43.45 -16.32
C ALA A 18 16.50 -42.71 -17.56
N THR A 19 16.08 -41.43 -17.75
CA THR A 19 16.54 -40.61 -18.86
C THR A 19 18.05 -40.34 -18.78
N CYS A 20 18.57 -39.99 -17.59
CA CYS A 20 20.01 -39.72 -17.43
C CYS A 20 20.91 -40.94 -17.60
N LEU A 21 20.41 -42.16 -17.32
CA LEU A 21 21.19 -43.36 -17.33
C LEU A 21 21.01 -44.22 -18.60
N LEU A 22 19.84 -44.17 -19.24
CA LEU A 22 19.44 -45.11 -20.31
C LEU A 22 19.21 -44.41 -21.67
N ALA A 23 18.94 -43.10 -21.67
CA ALA A 23 18.67 -42.34 -22.88
C ALA A 23 19.98 -41.81 -23.51
N PRO A 24 19.99 -41.42 -24.81
CA PRO A 24 21.11 -40.73 -25.45
C PRO A 24 21.57 -39.49 -24.64
N GLU A 25 22.88 -39.22 -24.69
CA GLU A 25 23.52 -38.12 -23.93
C GLU A 25 22.84 -36.76 -24.10
N TYR A 26 22.26 -36.53 -25.28
CA TYR A 26 21.47 -35.31 -25.57
C TYR A 26 20.32 -35.07 -24.59
N TYR A 27 19.56 -36.12 -24.24
CA TYR A 27 18.44 -35.95 -23.31
C TYR A 27 18.93 -35.73 -21.87
N GLY A 28 20.05 -36.34 -21.50
CA GLY A 28 20.75 -36.07 -20.25
C GLY A 28 21.20 -34.61 -20.16
N TYR A 29 21.83 -34.10 -21.22
CA TYR A 29 22.21 -32.68 -21.33
C TYR A 29 20.99 -31.74 -21.21
N LEU A 30 19.90 -32.04 -21.93
CA LEU A 30 18.66 -31.22 -21.89
C LEU A 30 18.02 -31.20 -20.49
N LEU A 31 17.99 -32.35 -19.82
CA LEU A 31 17.50 -32.46 -18.45
C LEU A 31 18.38 -31.70 -17.44
N GLY A 32 19.71 -31.78 -17.60
CA GLY A 32 20.67 -31.02 -16.82
C GLY A 32 20.51 -29.50 -16.99
N THR A 33 20.30 -29.06 -18.24
CA THR A 33 20.01 -27.65 -18.57
C THR A 33 18.68 -27.18 -17.93
N LEU A 34 17.64 -28.00 -17.96
CA LEU A 34 16.39 -27.73 -17.28
C LEU A 34 16.60 -27.58 -15.77
N ALA A 35 17.35 -28.50 -15.16
CA ALA A 35 17.61 -28.52 -13.73
C ALA A 35 18.44 -27.29 -13.27
N THR A 36 19.50 -26.92 -14.01
CA THR A 36 20.30 -25.71 -13.72
C THR A 36 19.48 -24.44 -13.91
N THR A 37 18.68 -24.33 -14.98
CA THR A 37 17.75 -23.21 -15.21
C THR A 37 16.71 -23.09 -14.11
N ALA A 38 16.14 -24.23 -13.68
CA ALA A 38 15.19 -24.27 -12.57
C ALA A 38 15.84 -23.85 -11.24
N LEU A 39 17.10 -24.22 -11.02
CA LEU A 39 17.84 -23.85 -9.81
C LEU A 39 18.08 -22.35 -9.72
N VAL A 40 18.47 -21.69 -10.82
CA VAL A 40 18.51 -20.22 -10.91
C VAL A 40 17.12 -19.64 -10.64
N GLY A 41 16.09 -20.22 -11.27
CA GLY A 41 14.70 -19.82 -11.07
C GLY A 41 14.25 -19.92 -9.63
N VAL A 42 14.65 -20.96 -8.87
CA VAL A 42 14.32 -21.10 -7.43
C VAL A 42 14.98 -19.98 -6.63
N GLY A 43 16.26 -19.68 -6.88
CA GLY A 43 16.96 -18.56 -6.24
C GLY A 43 16.28 -17.22 -6.55
N LEU A 44 15.99 -16.95 -7.81
CA LEU A 44 15.30 -15.73 -8.24
C LEU A 44 13.86 -15.68 -7.70
N ASN A 45 13.20 -16.82 -7.49
CA ASN A 45 11.88 -16.90 -6.86
C ASN A 45 11.91 -16.51 -5.37
N VAL A 46 13.01 -16.66 -4.65
CA VAL A 46 13.18 -16.08 -3.31
C VAL A 46 13.25 -14.57 -3.41
N LEU A 47 14.01 -14.02 -4.36
CA LEU A 47 14.20 -12.57 -4.47
C LEU A 47 12.96 -11.87 -5.05
N LEU A 48 12.41 -12.35 -6.17
CA LEU A 48 11.24 -11.78 -6.81
C LEU A 48 9.93 -12.21 -6.14
N GLY A 49 9.80 -13.51 -5.88
CA GLY A 49 8.55 -14.10 -5.42
C GLY A 49 8.24 -13.85 -3.95
N LEU A 50 9.27 -13.80 -3.08
CA LEU A 50 9.09 -13.54 -1.64
C LEU A 50 9.43 -12.10 -1.27
N ALA A 51 10.60 -11.56 -1.73
CA ALA A 51 11.03 -10.23 -1.36
C ALA A 51 10.51 -9.12 -2.29
N GLY A 52 9.93 -9.46 -3.45
CA GLY A 52 9.35 -8.50 -4.40
C GLY A 52 10.37 -7.66 -5.18
N GLU A 53 11.64 -8.07 -5.19
CA GLU A 53 12.73 -7.32 -5.81
C GLU A 53 13.07 -7.90 -7.19
N ILE A 54 13.16 -7.03 -8.21
CA ILE A 54 13.49 -7.43 -9.58
C ILE A 54 14.99 -7.32 -9.78
N SER A 55 15.63 -8.45 -10.17
CA SER A 55 17.04 -8.49 -10.54
C SER A 55 17.21 -9.07 -11.95
N LEU A 56 18.00 -8.40 -12.77
CA LEU A 56 18.41 -8.82 -14.11
C LEU A 56 19.92 -9.16 -14.15
N GLY A 57 20.53 -9.40 -13.00
CA GLY A 57 21.94 -9.77 -12.87
C GLY A 57 22.20 -11.27 -12.73
N GLN A 58 21.20 -12.12 -12.84
CA GLN A 58 21.34 -13.56 -12.56
C GLN A 58 22.31 -14.25 -13.53
N GLY A 59 22.38 -13.82 -14.80
CA GLY A 59 23.37 -14.28 -15.75
C GLY A 59 24.81 -13.98 -15.31
N GLY A 60 25.05 -12.82 -14.70
CA GLY A 60 26.37 -12.47 -14.15
C GLY A 60 26.76 -13.36 -12.96
N PHE A 61 25.83 -13.65 -12.04
CA PHE A 61 26.10 -14.58 -10.93
C PHE A 61 26.30 -16.03 -11.40
N LEU A 62 25.55 -16.44 -12.41
CA LEU A 62 25.73 -17.72 -13.08
C LEU A 62 27.14 -17.81 -13.70
N ALA A 63 27.55 -16.77 -14.44
CA ALA A 63 28.90 -16.70 -15.04
C ALA A 63 29.99 -16.77 -13.97
N LEU A 64 29.87 -15.98 -12.88
CA LEU A 64 30.85 -16.04 -11.78
C LEU A 64 30.97 -17.43 -11.17
N GLY A 65 29.85 -18.15 -10.98
CA GLY A 65 29.87 -19.53 -10.50
C GLY A 65 30.54 -20.49 -11.47
N ALA A 66 30.23 -20.37 -12.77
CA ALA A 66 30.81 -21.17 -13.83
C ALA A 66 32.32 -20.93 -13.96
N TYR A 67 32.76 -19.67 -14.08
CA TYR A 67 34.18 -19.32 -14.12
C TYR A 67 34.89 -19.67 -12.80
N GLY A 68 34.23 -19.53 -11.64
CA GLY A 68 34.77 -19.92 -10.36
C GLY A 68 35.16 -21.42 -10.34
N VAL A 69 34.22 -22.29 -10.71
CA VAL A 69 34.53 -23.74 -10.82
C VAL A 69 35.57 -24.02 -11.87
N ALA A 70 35.44 -23.43 -13.05
CA ALA A 70 36.38 -23.66 -14.15
C ALA A 70 37.81 -23.25 -13.78
N ILE A 71 38.02 -22.09 -13.19
CA ILE A 71 39.36 -21.61 -12.79
C ILE A 71 39.93 -22.47 -11.67
N LEU A 72 39.13 -22.78 -10.65
CA LEU A 72 39.57 -23.58 -9.51
C LEU A 72 39.94 -25.00 -9.92
N THR A 73 39.24 -25.59 -10.89
CA THR A 73 39.54 -26.95 -11.37
C THR A 73 40.69 -26.99 -12.38
N THR A 74 40.68 -26.10 -13.42
CA THR A 74 41.65 -26.18 -14.51
C THR A 74 42.99 -25.52 -14.20
N LYS A 75 42.99 -24.46 -13.36
CA LYS A 75 44.23 -23.71 -13.06
C LYS A 75 44.75 -23.95 -11.66
N ALA A 76 43.87 -24.02 -10.62
CA ALA A 76 44.29 -24.29 -9.26
C ALA A 76 44.38 -25.77 -8.94
N GLY A 77 43.92 -26.67 -9.85
CA GLY A 77 44.03 -28.11 -9.67
C GLY A 77 43.15 -28.72 -8.60
N LEU A 78 42.13 -27.95 -8.10
CA LEU A 78 41.17 -28.46 -7.14
C LEU A 78 40.23 -29.47 -7.78
N ASN A 79 39.77 -30.45 -6.98
CA ASN A 79 38.72 -31.32 -7.48
C ASN A 79 37.35 -30.59 -7.52
N PHE A 80 36.42 -31.09 -8.32
CA PHE A 80 35.11 -30.49 -8.51
C PHE A 80 34.36 -30.27 -7.18
N TRP A 81 34.47 -31.23 -6.24
CA TRP A 81 33.75 -31.17 -4.96
C TRP A 81 34.27 -30.10 -3.98
N GLU A 82 35.53 -29.69 -4.15
CA GLU A 82 36.12 -28.56 -3.41
C GLU A 82 35.86 -27.24 -4.14
N ALA A 83 35.95 -27.25 -5.48
CA ALA A 83 35.78 -26.05 -6.31
C ALA A 83 34.34 -25.51 -6.26
N LEU A 84 33.33 -26.39 -6.30
CA LEU A 84 31.94 -25.99 -6.35
C LEU A 84 31.48 -25.18 -5.10
N PRO A 85 31.66 -25.69 -3.83
CA PRO A 85 31.28 -24.92 -2.68
C PRO A 85 32.09 -23.61 -2.53
N LEU A 86 33.37 -23.62 -2.90
CA LEU A 86 34.22 -22.43 -2.82
C LEU A 86 33.73 -21.35 -3.80
N ALA A 87 33.38 -21.75 -5.03
CA ALA A 87 32.79 -20.84 -6.04
C ALA A 87 31.44 -20.25 -5.54
N VAL A 88 30.58 -21.08 -4.96
CA VAL A 88 29.29 -20.62 -4.41
C VAL A 88 29.49 -19.62 -3.27
N VAL A 89 30.43 -19.87 -2.35
CA VAL A 89 30.76 -18.94 -1.26
C VAL A 89 31.31 -17.63 -1.80
N LEU A 90 32.17 -17.68 -2.83
CA LEU A 90 32.70 -16.49 -3.48
C LEU A 90 31.57 -15.64 -4.11
N VAL A 91 30.65 -16.28 -4.86
CA VAL A 91 29.48 -15.60 -5.45
C VAL A 91 28.59 -15.00 -4.36
N ALA A 92 28.34 -15.73 -3.27
CA ALA A 92 27.58 -15.22 -2.13
C ALA A 92 28.24 -14.00 -1.48
N ALA A 93 29.57 -14.01 -1.31
CA ALA A 93 30.34 -12.88 -0.76
C ALA A 93 30.29 -11.65 -1.69
N ILE A 94 30.49 -11.83 -2.99
CA ILE A 94 30.39 -10.76 -3.99
C ILE A 94 28.98 -10.17 -3.98
N SER A 95 27.95 -11.02 -3.93
CA SER A 95 26.55 -10.56 -3.91
C SER A 95 26.20 -9.81 -2.62
N ALA A 96 26.74 -10.21 -1.47
CA ALA A 96 26.56 -9.50 -0.22
C ALA A 96 27.14 -8.08 -0.28
N VAL A 97 28.33 -7.92 -0.84
CA VAL A 97 28.95 -6.60 -1.06
C VAL A 97 28.14 -5.77 -2.06
N LEU A 98 27.73 -6.36 -3.19
CA LEU A 98 26.91 -5.69 -4.21
C LEU A 98 25.54 -5.27 -3.67
N SER A 99 24.97 -6.01 -2.72
CA SER A 99 23.66 -5.71 -2.13
C SER A 99 23.65 -4.36 -1.40
N ILE A 100 24.79 -3.91 -0.87
CA ILE A 100 24.88 -2.67 -0.08
C ILE A 100 24.47 -1.43 -0.91
N PRO A 101 25.07 -1.15 -2.09
CA PRO A 101 24.62 -0.06 -2.96
C PRO A 101 23.32 -0.39 -3.68
N ALA A 102 23.13 -1.65 -4.12
CA ALA A 102 21.99 -2.05 -4.93
C ALA A 102 20.64 -1.88 -4.21
N LEU A 103 20.56 -2.24 -2.91
CA LEU A 103 19.32 -2.18 -2.14
C LEU A 103 19.02 -0.79 -1.54
N ARG A 104 19.90 0.20 -1.75
CA ARG A 104 19.59 1.61 -1.45
C ARG A 104 18.61 2.21 -2.46
N VAL A 105 18.53 1.63 -3.64
CA VAL A 105 17.58 1.98 -4.69
C VAL A 105 16.46 0.96 -4.76
N THR A 106 15.26 1.37 -5.20
CA THR A 106 14.08 0.51 -5.23
C THR A 106 13.46 0.46 -6.64
N GLY A 107 12.73 -0.62 -6.91
CA GLY A 107 11.99 -0.79 -8.16
C GLY A 107 12.91 -0.89 -9.40
N PRO A 108 12.63 -0.14 -10.49
CA PRO A 108 13.37 -0.24 -11.75
C PRO A 108 14.86 0.08 -11.64
N TYR A 109 15.26 0.90 -10.67
CA TYR A 109 16.66 1.28 -10.47
C TYR A 109 17.52 0.09 -9.99
N LEU A 110 16.96 -0.82 -9.19
CA LEU A 110 17.66 -2.04 -8.78
C LEU A 110 17.93 -2.93 -10.00
N ALA A 111 16.97 -3.05 -10.91
CA ALA A 111 17.17 -3.79 -12.16
C ALA A 111 18.32 -3.19 -12.99
N MET A 112 18.42 -1.85 -13.09
CA MET A 112 19.53 -1.19 -13.81
C MET A 112 20.90 -1.48 -13.18
N VAL A 113 21.01 -1.44 -11.84
CA VAL A 113 22.26 -1.77 -11.13
C VAL A 113 22.68 -3.22 -11.40
N THR A 114 21.71 -4.14 -11.37
CA THR A 114 22.01 -5.57 -11.61
C THR A 114 22.30 -5.88 -13.07
N ILE A 115 21.75 -5.14 -14.03
CA ILE A 115 22.16 -5.19 -15.46
C ILE A 115 23.61 -4.73 -15.62
N ALA A 116 23.95 -3.56 -15.05
CA ALA A 116 25.30 -3.04 -15.11
C ALA A 116 26.32 -4.03 -14.52
N PHE A 117 25.98 -4.69 -13.41
CA PHE A 117 26.80 -5.77 -12.86
C PHE A 117 27.02 -6.93 -13.85
N GLY A 118 25.97 -7.35 -14.55
CA GLY A 118 26.08 -8.40 -15.60
C GLY A 118 27.06 -8.00 -16.70
N PHE A 119 26.99 -6.77 -17.21
CA PHE A 119 27.94 -6.25 -18.20
C PHE A 119 29.37 -6.13 -17.67
N ILE A 120 29.55 -5.76 -16.40
CA ILE A 120 30.88 -5.73 -15.76
C ILE A 120 31.47 -7.14 -15.74
N VAL A 121 30.70 -8.15 -15.32
CA VAL A 121 31.18 -9.56 -15.30
C VAL A 121 31.54 -10.03 -16.68
N GLU A 122 30.71 -9.75 -17.69
CA GLU A 122 31.00 -10.11 -19.09
C GLU A 122 32.29 -9.43 -19.59
N SER A 123 32.43 -8.11 -19.40
CA SER A 123 33.61 -7.35 -19.82
C SER A 123 34.88 -7.81 -19.13
N VAL A 124 34.83 -8.05 -17.81
CA VAL A 124 35.97 -8.58 -17.04
C VAL A 124 36.34 -10.00 -17.56
N SER A 125 35.34 -10.82 -17.88
CA SER A 125 35.60 -12.17 -18.43
C SER A 125 36.27 -12.13 -19.79
N ILE A 126 36.03 -11.11 -20.61
CA ILE A 126 36.70 -10.94 -21.93
C ILE A 126 38.11 -10.40 -21.77
N GLU A 127 38.32 -9.40 -20.92
CA GLU A 127 39.60 -8.68 -20.79
C GLU A 127 40.63 -9.45 -19.96
N TRP A 128 40.23 -10.21 -18.95
CA TRP A 128 41.15 -10.89 -18.05
C TRP A 128 41.66 -12.21 -18.64
N ARG A 129 42.26 -12.13 -19.85
CA ARG A 129 42.70 -13.28 -20.64
C ARG A 129 43.53 -14.31 -19.86
N GLY A 130 44.45 -13.86 -19.03
CA GLY A 130 45.29 -14.73 -18.19
C GLY A 130 44.51 -15.62 -17.24
N LEU A 131 43.33 -15.23 -16.74
CA LEU A 131 42.54 -15.97 -15.78
C LEU A 131 41.34 -16.69 -16.42
N THR A 132 40.62 -16.05 -17.29
CA THR A 132 39.33 -16.52 -17.87
C THR A 132 39.49 -17.19 -19.26
N GLY A 133 40.64 -17.08 -19.85
CA GLY A 133 40.86 -17.44 -21.27
C GLY A 133 40.34 -16.40 -22.26
N GLY A 134 39.82 -15.26 -21.78
CA GLY A 134 39.32 -14.18 -22.63
C GLY A 134 38.09 -14.62 -23.45
N ALA A 135 37.99 -14.12 -24.69
CA ALA A 135 36.88 -14.45 -25.59
C ALA A 135 36.83 -15.94 -25.97
N SER A 136 37.98 -16.67 -25.93
CA SER A 136 38.05 -18.10 -26.21
C SER A 136 37.53 -18.98 -25.08
N GLY A 137 37.44 -18.45 -23.87
CA GLY A 137 36.95 -19.19 -22.72
C GLY A 137 37.89 -20.25 -22.17
N LEU A 138 37.37 -21.15 -21.35
CA LEU A 138 38.09 -22.25 -20.69
C LEU A 138 37.48 -23.60 -21.13
N THR A 139 38.32 -24.55 -21.40
CA THR A 139 37.97 -25.94 -21.78
C THR A 139 38.51 -26.93 -20.74
N GLY A 140 38.07 -28.17 -20.82
CA GLY A 140 38.59 -29.25 -19.95
C GLY A 140 38.10 -29.22 -18.55
N ILE A 141 36.91 -28.66 -18.33
CA ILE A 141 36.28 -28.64 -17.03
C ILE A 141 35.79 -30.06 -16.70
N PRO A 142 36.19 -30.62 -15.56
CA PRO A 142 35.86 -32.01 -15.24
C PRO A 142 34.38 -32.20 -14.91
N ALA A 143 33.77 -33.19 -15.58
CA ALA A 143 32.44 -33.69 -15.23
C ALA A 143 32.60 -34.90 -14.27
N PRO A 144 32.20 -34.79 -13.00
CA PRO A 144 32.52 -35.79 -11.96
C PRO A 144 31.95 -37.18 -12.26
N PHE A 145 30.88 -37.26 -13.05
CA PHE A 145 30.19 -38.53 -13.37
C PHE A 145 29.80 -38.63 -14.87
N GLY A 146 30.53 -37.95 -15.73
CA GLY A 146 30.13 -37.78 -17.14
C GLY A 146 28.85 -36.91 -17.30
N THR A 147 28.35 -36.77 -18.51
CA THR A 147 27.21 -35.87 -18.83
C THR A 147 25.93 -36.31 -18.09
N GLY A 148 25.53 -37.57 -18.15
CA GLY A 148 24.34 -38.09 -17.50
C GLY A 148 24.39 -38.04 -15.99
N GLY A 149 25.52 -38.37 -15.36
CA GLY A 149 25.70 -38.29 -13.93
C GLY A 149 25.69 -36.87 -13.39
N THR A 150 26.31 -35.92 -14.15
CA THR A 150 26.28 -34.49 -13.80
C THR A 150 24.88 -33.92 -13.94
N ALA A 151 24.09 -34.34 -14.94
CA ALA A 151 22.69 -33.97 -15.08
C ALA A 151 21.86 -34.48 -13.91
N LEU A 152 22.08 -35.74 -13.47
CA LEU A 152 21.40 -36.30 -12.29
C LEU A 152 21.76 -35.53 -11.01
N LEU A 153 23.03 -35.13 -10.88
CA LEU A 153 23.49 -34.29 -9.76
C LEU A 153 22.76 -32.93 -9.77
N ALA A 154 22.62 -32.29 -10.92
CA ALA A 154 21.89 -31.03 -11.07
C ALA A 154 20.40 -31.20 -10.72
N CYS A 155 19.76 -32.31 -11.12
CA CYS A 155 18.37 -32.63 -10.73
C CYS A 155 18.25 -32.82 -9.20
N GLY A 156 19.23 -33.44 -8.56
CA GLY A 156 19.29 -33.60 -7.11
C GLY A 156 19.35 -32.26 -6.38
N PHE A 157 20.26 -31.37 -6.81
CA PHE A 157 20.35 -30.02 -6.23
C PHE A 157 19.08 -29.21 -6.47
N CYS A 158 18.47 -29.31 -7.65
CA CYS A 158 17.20 -28.67 -7.96
C CYS A 158 16.05 -29.16 -7.05
N ALA A 159 15.95 -30.48 -6.84
CA ALA A 159 14.95 -31.06 -5.96
C ALA A 159 15.13 -30.59 -4.51
N VAL A 160 16.38 -30.59 -4.01
CA VAL A 160 16.71 -30.06 -2.67
C VAL A 160 16.37 -28.58 -2.56
N ALA A 161 16.70 -27.78 -3.57
CA ALA A 161 16.37 -26.34 -3.60
C ALA A 161 14.86 -26.09 -3.61
N LEU A 162 14.06 -26.86 -4.36
CA LEU A 162 12.59 -26.77 -4.38
C LEU A 162 11.98 -27.10 -3.01
N VAL A 163 12.45 -28.17 -2.37
CA VAL A 163 12.02 -28.53 -1.01
C VAL A 163 12.47 -27.47 -0.01
N GLY A 164 13.71 -27.02 -0.11
CA GLY A 164 14.25 -25.92 0.71
C GLY A 164 13.45 -24.64 0.58
N PHE A 165 13.06 -24.26 -0.64
CA PHE A 165 12.20 -23.09 -0.88
C PHE A 165 10.86 -23.19 -0.13
N ARG A 166 10.22 -24.37 -0.10
CA ARG A 166 8.95 -24.57 0.64
C ARG A 166 9.10 -24.28 2.13
N PHE A 167 10.15 -24.83 2.76
CA PHE A 167 10.41 -24.59 4.17
C PHE A 167 10.85 -23.14 4.42
N PHE A 168 11.69 -22.61 3.56
CA PHE A 168 12.17 -21.23 3.64
C PHE A 168 11.02 -20.22 3.55
N ALA A 169 10.11 -20.37 2.59
CA ALA A 169 8.96 -19.47 2.40
C ALA A 169 8.02 -19.43 3.62
N GLN A 170 7.95 -20.53 4.40
CA GLN A 170 7.15 -20.62 5.62
C GLN A 170 7.93 -20.28 6.90
N SER A 171 9.23 -20.10 6.79
CA SER A 171 10.09 -19.71 7.92
C SER A 171 9.82 -18.25 8.35
N PRO A 172 10.22 -17.86 9.55
CA PRO A 172 10.13 -16.46 9.99
C PRO A 172 10.76 -15.47 9.02
N LEU A 173 11.89 -15.84 8.42
CA LEU A 173 12.58 -14.99 7.44
C LEU A 173 11.82 -14.89 6.11
N GLY A 174 11.28 -16.00 5.60
CA GLY A 174 10.44 -16.01 4.41
C GLY A 174 9.14 -15.21 4.57
N LEU A 175 8.51 -15.30 5.75
CA LEU A 175 7.35 -14.48 6.09
C LEU A 175 7.73 -12.99 6.19
N ALA A 176 8.90 -12.67 6.78
CA ALA A 176 9.39 -11.30 6.86
C ALA A 176 9.68 -10.72 5.46
N MET A 177 10.22 -11.51 4.52
CA MET A 177 10.39 -11.10 3.12
C MET A 177 9.06 -10.72 2.47
N GLN A 178 8.05 -11.58 2.59
CA GLN A 178 6.71 -11.34 2.03
C GLN A 178 6.03 -10.11 2.68
N ALA A 179 6.25 -9.90 3.98
CA ALA A 179 5.75 -8.73 4.69
C ALA A 179 6.41 -7.43 4.19
N THR A 180 7.74 -7.41 4.06
CA THR A 180 8.48 -6.24 3.58
C THR A 180 8.20 -5.92 2.11
N ALA A 181 7.88 -6.92 1.30
CA ALA A 181 7.46 -6.74 -0.09
C ALA A 181 6.07 -6.11 -0.20
N SER A 182 5.11 -6.53 0.65
CA SER A 182 3.71 -6.09 0.55
C SER A 182 3.44 -4.76 1.25
N ALA A 183 4.00 -4.53 2.44
CA ALA A 183 3.78 -3.34 3.24
C ALA A 183 5.03 -2.98 4.08
N PRO A 184 6.04 -2.30 3.49
CA PRO A 184 7.31 -2.00 4.17
C PRO A 184 7.14 -1.17 5.45
N ALA A 185 6.20 -0.22 5.46
CA ALA A 185 5.91 0.59 6.64
C ALA A 185 5.35 -0.26 7.79
N ALA A 186 4.39 -1.12 7.47
CA ALA A 186 3.81 -2.05 8.46
C ALA A 186 4.82 -3.08 8.97
N ALA A 187 5.76 -3.54 8.15
CA ALA A 187 6.85 -4.41 8.58
C ALA A 187 7.78 -3.70 9.59
N ARG A 188 8.13 -2.44 9.31
CA ARG A 188 8.94 -1.62 10.25
C ARG A 188 8.22 -1.39 11.57
N SER A 189 6.90 -1.18 11.57
CA SER A 189 6.12 -0.92 12.79
C SER A 189 6.00 -2.14 13.74
N ILE A 190 6.38 -3.33 13.28
CA ILE A 190 6.49 -4.55 14.10
C ILE A 190 7.94 -4.99 14.34
N GLY A 191 8.91 -4.13 14.02
CA GLY A 191 10.33 -4.32 14.33
C GLY A 191 11.12 -5.09 13.27
N ILE A 192 10.61 -5.28 12.05
CA ILE A 192 11.33 -5.90 10.93
C ILE A 192 12.11 -4.81 10.19
N ASP A 193 13.44 -4.96 10.10
CA ASP A 193 14.27 -4.15 9.23
C ASP A 193 14.25 -4.71 7.81
N PRO A 194 13.79 -3.95 6.79
CA PRO A 194 13.74 -4.43 5.42
C PRO A 194 15.11 -4.71 4.80
N LEU A 195 16.15 -3.95 5.19
CA LEU A 195 17.46 -4.03 4.53
C LEU A 195 18.12 -5.40 4.69
N PRO A 196 18.37 -5.94 5.91
CA PRO A 196 18.94 -7.28 6.06
C PRO A 196 18.08 -8.37 5.43
N VAL A 197 16.75 -8.24 5.50
CA VAL A 197 15.82 -9.21 4.92
C VAL A 197 15.99 -9.29 3.39
N ARG A 198 16.08 -8.14 2.71
CA ARG A 198 16.33 -8.06 1.27
C ARG A 198 17.74 -8.51 0.90
N THR A 199 18.74 -8.16 1.71
CA THR A 199 20.13 -8.63 1.51
C THR A 199 20.21 -10.15 1.50
N VAL A 200 19.58 -10.83 2.46
CA VAL A 200 19.56 -12.30 2.49
C VAL A 200 18.87 -12.88 1.24
N ALA A 201 17.75 -12.30 0.81
CA ALA A 201 17.08 -12.74 -0.43
C ALA A 201 17.99 -12.60 -1.66
N PHE A 202 18.74 -11.50 -1.75
CA PHE A 202 19.68 -11.23 -2.82
C PHE A 202 20.84 -12.23 -2.83
N VAL A 203 21.44 -12.51 -1.67
CA VAL A 203 22.53 -13.46 -1.50
C VAL A 203 22.08 -14.89 -1.82
N VAL A 204 20.91 -15.31 -1.36
CA VAL A 204 20.35 -16.64 -1.65
C VAL A 204 20.11 -16.81 -3.16
N ALA A 205 19.58 -15.78 -3.82
CA ALA A 205 19.36 -15.81 -5.26
C ALA A 205 20.68 -15.93 -6.04
N ALA A 206 21.70 -15.16 -5.65
CA ALA A 206 23.03 -15.19 -6.28
C ALA A 206 23.75 -16.51 -6.02
N ALA A 207 23.69 -17.05 -4.80
CA ALA A 207 24.30 -18.35 -4.47
C ALA A 207 23.68 -19.50 -5.27
N ALA A 208 22.34 -19.49 -5.45
CA ALA A 208 21.65 -20.48 -6.29
C ALA A 208 22.09 -20.37 -7.78
N ALA A 209 22.26 -19.14 -8.28
CA ALA A 209 22.76 -18.91 -9.62
C ALA A 209 24.23 -19.35 -9.75
N GLY A 210 25.08 -19.06 -8.77
CA GLY A 210 26.48 -19.53 -8.75
C GLY A 210 26.59 -21.06 -8.71
N LEU A 211 25.77 -21.73 -7.91
CA LEU A 211 25.67 -23.18 -7.87
C LEU A 211 25.25 -23.76 -9.24
N ALA A 212 24.24 -23.18 -9.84
CA ALA A 212 23.76 -23.57 -11.16
C ALA A 212 24.86 -23.36 -12.23
N GLY A 213 25.61 -22.25 -12.15
CA GLY A 213 26.73 -21.96 -13.05
C GLY A 213 27.86 -22.99 -12.97
N GLY A 214 28.25 -23.35 -11.73
CA GLY A 214 29.27 -24.40 -11.53
C GLY A 214 28.84 -25.78 -12.07
N LEU A 215 27.57 -26.15 -11.89
CA LEU A 215 26.98 -27.37 -12.43
C LEU A 215 26.91 -27.31 -13.97
N GLN A 216 26.53 -26.17 -14.54
CA GLN A 216 26.46 -25.97 -15.98
C GLN A 216 27.84 -26.06 -16.63
N ALA A 217 28.87 -25.47 -16.00
CA ALA A 217 30.26 -25.58 -16.46
C ALA A 217 30.76 -27.05 -16.56
N ALA A 218 30.44 -27.86 -15.53
CA ALA A 218 30.75 -29.29 -15.55
C ALA A 218 29.90 -30.08 -16.56
N LEU A 219 28.67 -29.67 -16.81
CA LEU A 219 27.77 -30.32 -17.78
C LEU A 219 28.23 -30.10 -19.22
N THR A 220 28.73 -28.88 -19.52
CA THR A 220 29.19 -28.51 -20.87
C THR A 220 30.66 -28.80 -21.12
N GLY A 221 31.50 -28.92 -20.08
CA GLY A 221 32.97 -29.10 -20.16
C GLY A 221 33.71 -27.89 -20.73
N PHE A 222 32.98 -26.82 -21.08
CA PHE A 222 33.47 -25.60 -21.72
C PHE A 222 32.65 -24.40 -21.32
N ILE A 223 33.30 -23.26 -21.09
CA ILE A 223 32.63 -21.97 -20.87
C ILE A 223 33.33 -20.84 -21.62
N ALA A 224 32.55 -19.92 -22.15
CA ALA A 224 33.03 -18.69 -22.76
C ALA A 224 32.12 -17.51 -22.31
N PRO A 225 32.58 -16.24 -22.42
CA PRO A 225 31.73 -15.08 -22.13
C PRO A 225 30.40 -15.07 -22.90
N SER A 226 30.43 -15.52 -24.15
CA SER A 226 29.24 -15.66 -25.02
C SER A 226 28.22 -16.70 -24.55
N SER A 227 28.61 -17.59 -23.62
CA SER A 227 27.68 -18.53 -22.97
C SER A 227 26.73 -17.87 -21.96
N PHE A 228 27.01 -16.63 -21.55
CA PHE A 228 26.27 -15.90 -20.51
C PHE A 228 25.78 -14.52 -21.00
N PRO A 229 25.04 -14.43 -22.12
CA PRO A 229 24.58 -13.15 -22.65
C PRO A 229 23.52 -12.54 -21.71
N PHE A 230 23.39 -11.21 -21.77
CA PHE A 230 22.37 -10.50 -20.99
C PHE A 230 20.93 -11.04 -21.21
N SER A 231 20.62 -11.49 -22.43
CA SER A 231 19.32 -12.12 -22.74
C SER A 231 18.99 -13.32 -21.85
N GLN A 232 19.99 -14.03 -21.34
CA GLN A 232 19.80 -15.14 -20.41
C GLN A 232 19.22 -14.68 -19.06
N SER A 233 19.62 -13.49 -18.58
CA SER A 233 19.02 -12.92 -17.35
C SER A 233 17.53 -12.64 -17.53
N ILE A 234 17.10 -12.20 -18.72
CA ILE A 234 15.68 -12.01 -19.07
C ILE A 234 14.95 -13.34 -19.08
N LEU A 235 15.57 -14.40 -19.63
CA LEU A 235 14.99 -15.74 -19.64
C LEU A 235 14.80 -16.29 -18.22
N PHE A 236 15.71 -16.04 -17.28
CA PHE A 236 15.55 -16.44 -15.88
C PHE A 236 14.40 -15.70 -15.19
N LEU A 237 14.26 -14.39 -15.45
CA LEU A 237 13.10 -13.65 -14.97
C LEU A 237 11.79 -14.26 -15.50
N LEU A 238 11.81 -14.63 -16.77
CA LEU A 238 10.70 -15.27 -17.46
C LEU A 238 10.31 -16.60 -16.83
N VAL A 239 11.28 -17.43 -16.47
CA VAL A 239 11.07 -18.70 -15.76
C VAL A 239 10.23 -18.49 -14.51
N VAL A 240 10.53 -17.47 -13.73
CA VAL A 240 9.78 -17.19 -12.47
C VAL A 240 8.40 -16.60 -12.75
N VAL A 241 8.29 -15.68 -13.70
CA VAL A 241 7.01 -14.98 -13.99
C VAL A 241 6.02 -15.92 -14.66
N VAL A 242 6.44 -16.65 -15.71
CA VAL A 242 5.58 -17.62 -16.42
C VAL A 242 5.24 -18.80 -15.54
N GLY A 243 6.23 -19.31 -14.81
CA GLY A 243 6.04 -20.42 -13.90
C GLY A 243 5.09 -20.08 -12.74
N GLY A 244 5.17 -18.87 -12.23
CA GLY A 244 4.40 -18.33 -11.11
C GLY A 244 5.25 -17.95 -9.91
N ALA A 245 5.49 -16.65 -9.75
CA ALA A 245 6.29 -16.09 -8.66
C ALA A 245 5.71 -16.44 -7.29
N GLY A 246 6.59 -16.71 -6.32
CA GLY A 246 6.23 -17.08 -4.96
C GLY A 246 5.74 -18.53 -4.78
N ARG A 247 5.70 -19.35 -5.83
CA ARG A 247 5.21 -20.73 -5.78
C ARG A 247 6.34 -21.74 -5.89
N MET A 248 6.25 -22.83 -5.15
CA MET A 248 7.29 -23.86 -5.09
C MET A 248 7.60 -24.46 -6.47
N LEU A 249 6.57 -24.85 -7.22
CA LEU A 249 6.72 -25.48 -8.53
C LEU A 249 6.83 -24.50 -9.69
N GLY A 250 6.68 -23.19 -9.44
CA GLY A 250 6.76 -22.14 -10.45
C GLY A 250 8.05 -22.22 -11.27
N PRO A 251 9.23 -22.17 -10.64
CA PRO A 251 10.51 -22.24 -11.35
C PRO A 251 10.69 -23.49 -12.19
N LEU A 252 10.23 -24.65 -11.74
CA LEU A 252 10.31 -25.91 -12.49
C LEU A 252 9.41 -25.87 -13.75
N ILE A 253 8.18 -25.40 -13.61
CA ILE A 253 7.23 -25.26 -14.72
C ILE A 253 7.75 -24.23 -15.73
N GLY A 254 8.23 -23.08 -15.23
CA GLY A 254 8.77 -22.02 -16.09
C GLY A 254 10.04 -22.45 -16.83
N SER A 255 10.94 -23.19 -16.16
CA SER A 255 12.15 -23.72 -16.84
C SER A 255 11.79 -24.77 -17.90
N ALA A 256 10.77 -25.60 -17.64
CA ALA A 256 10.30 -26.53 -18.66
C ALA A 256 9.78 -25.80 -19.92
N VAL A 257 9.02 -24.70 -19.72
CA VAL A 257 8.60 -23.86 -20.85
C VAL A 257 9.79 -23.25 -21.59
N VAL A 258 10.74 -22.66 -20.86
CA VAL A 258 11.88 -21.95 -21.46
C VAL A 258 12.85 -22.90 -22.17
N VAL A 259 13.04 -24.13 -21.65
CA VAL A 259 13.98 -25.09 -22.21
C VAL A 259 13.34 -25.95 -23.31
N PHE A 260 12.11 -26.46 -23.11
CA PHE A 260 11.50 -27.35 -24.09
C PHE A 260 10.76 -26.64 -25.22
N LEU A 261 10.21 -25.44 -24.99
CA LEU A 261 9.46 -24.74 -26.04
C LEU A 261 10.35 -24.44 -27.29
N PRO A 262 11.61 -23.97 -27.13
CA PRO A 262 12.50 -23.82 -28.29
C PRO A 262 12.78 -25.12 -29.03
N GLU A 263 12.88 -26.25 -28.32
CA GLU A 263 13.09 -27.58 -28.94
C GLU A 263 11.86 -28.04 -29.76
N VAL A 264 10.67 -27.86 -29.19
CA VAL A 264 9.42 -28.17 -29.87
C VAL A 264 9.23 -27.28 -31.12
N LEU A 265 9.71 -26.04 -31.06
CA LEU A 265 9.63 -25.09 -32.18
C LEU A 265 10.86 -25.14 -33.11
N ALA A 266 11.74 -26.14 -33.01
CA ALA A 266 12.93 -26.25 -33.85
C ALA A 266 12.57 -26.31 -35.35
N GLY A 267 11.42 -26.90 -35.70
CA GLY A 267 10.88 -26.91 -37.06
C GLY A 267 10.38 -25.56 -37.59
N LEU A 268 10.20 -24.55 -36.71
CA LEU A 268 9.77 -23.20 -37.04
C LEU A 268 10.84 -22.16 -36.71
N ALA A 269 12.10 -22.47 -37.07
CA ALA A 269 13.27 -21.68 -36.64
C ALA A 269 13.15 -20.17 -36.92
N GLU A 270 12.57 -19.78 -38.06
CA GLU A 270 12.38 -18.37 -38.45
C GLU A 270 11.36 -17.64 -37.57
N TYR A 271 10.36 -18.31 -37.07
CA TYR A 271 9.27 -17.73 -36.26
C TYR A 271 9.43 -17.96 -34.73
N ARG A 272 10.49 -18.64 -34.32
CA ARG A 272 10.73 -19.08 -32.93
C ARG A 272 10.60 -17.96 -31.92
N LEU A 273 11.23 -16.81 -32.16
CA LEU A 273 11.18 -15.64 -31.26
C LEU A 273 9.78 -15.02 -31.21
N LEU A 274 9.08 -14.97 -32.35
CA LEU A 274 7.72 -14.44 -32.44
C LEU A 274 6.74 -15.33 -31.64
N VAL A 275 6.79 -16.65 -31.87
CA VAL A 275 5.93 -17.60 -31.17
C VAL A 275 6.22 -17.63 -29.67
N PHE A 276 7.50 -17.55 -29.30
CA PHE A 276 7.92 -17.47 -27.91
C PHE A 276 7.39 -16.19 -27.23
N GLY A 277 7.56 -15.02 -27.86
CA GLY A 277 7.05 -13.75 -27.35
C GLY A 277 5.52 -13.71 -27.28
N ALA A 278 4.82 -14.19 -28.33
CA ALA A 278 3.38 -14.28 -28.35
C ALA A 278 2.84 -15.26 -27.28
N GLY A 279 3.46 -16.43 -27.15
CA GLY A 279 3.10 -17.41 -26.13
C GLY A 279 3.24 -16.85 -24.72
N LEU A 280 4.29 -16.05 -24.47
CA LEU A 280 4.51 -15.37 -23.23
C LEU A 280 3.39 -14.36 -22.90
N LEU A 281 3.06 -13.49 -23.86
CA LEU A 281 1.99 -12.52 -23.70
C LEU A 281 0.65 -13.21 -23.41
N ILE A 282 0.36 -14.32 -24.10
CA ILE A 282 -0.85 -15.13 -23.89
C ILE A 282 -0.86 -15.70 -22.46
N VAL A 283 0.27 -16.27 -21.99
CA VAL A 283 0.34 -16.82 -20.62
C VAL A 283 0.16 -15.71 -19.58
N LEU A 284 0.79 -14.55 -19.75
CA LEU A 284 0.63 -13.43 -18.82
C LEU A 284 -0.80 -12.89 -18.80
N TRP A 285 -1.48 -12.88 -19.96
CA TRP A 285 -2.85 -12.40 -20.06
C TRP A 285 -3.86 -13.40 -19.44
N LEU A 286 -3.72 -14.69 -19.75
CA LEU A 286 -4.63 -15.74 -19.26
C LEU A 286 -4.34 -16.15 -17.82
N ALA A 287 -3.10 -16.10 -17.39
CA ALA A 287 -2.63 -16.57 -16.09
C ALA A 287 -1.74 -15.52 -15.40
N PRO A 288 -2.29 -14.39 -14.91
CA PRO A 288 -1.50 -13.32 -14.26
C PRO A 288 -0.78 -13.79 -12.98
N GLY A 289 -1.13 -14.92 -12.41
CA GLY A 289 -0.41 -15.59 -11.31
C GLY A 289 0.55 -16.70 -11.80
N GLY A 290 0.90 -16.74 -13.09
CA GLY A 290 1.67 -17.79 -13.72
C GLY A 290 0.90 -19.12 -13.89
N ILE A 291 1.51 -20.07 -14.61
CA ILE A 291 0.92 -21.39 -14.89
C ILE A 291 0.61 -22.14 -13.59
N ALA A 292 1.56 -22.17 -12.65
CA ALA A 292 1.36 -22.78 -11.34
C ALA A 292 0.16 -22.15 -10.59
N GLY A 293 -0.09 -20.84 -10.80
CA GLY A 293 -1.24 -20.15 -10.25
C GLY A 293 -2.57 -20.55 -10.83
N ALA A 294 -2.60 -20.81 -12.11
CA ALA A 294 -3.79 -21.34 -12.78
C ALA A 294 -4.10 -22.77 -12.31
N ILE A 295 -3.07 -23.60 -12.21
CA ILE A 295 -3.19 -24.98 -11.70
C ILE A 295 -3.71 -24.98 -10.26
N ASP A 296 -3.17 -24.15 -9.38
CA ASP A 296 -3.63 -24.05 -7.99
C ASP A 296 -5.12 -23.65 -7.90
N ARG A 297 -5.57 -22.70 -8.73
CA ARG A 297 -6.98 -22.28 -8.77
C ARG A 297 -7.91 -23.41 -9.19
N LEU A 298 -7.47 -24.25 -10.14
CA LEU A 298 -8.25 -25.39 -10.63
C LEU A 298 -8.30 -26.53 -9.60
N LEU A 299 -7.19 -26.78 -8.90
CA LEU A 299 -7.05 -27.93 -8.00
C LEU A 299 -7.52 -27.65 -6.57
N THR A 300 -7.51 -26.37 -6.12
CA THR A 300 -7.79 -26.01 -4.74
C THR A 300 -9.19 -25.43 -4.56
N ARG A 301 -10.21 -26.27 -4.45
CA ARG A 301 -11.40 -25.97 -3.64
C ARG A 301 -11.00 -26.13 -2.15
N LYS A 302 -10.29 -25.17 -1.58
CA LYS A 302 -9.99 -25.19 -0.14
C LYS A 302 -11.30 -25.04 0.64
N LYS A 303 -11.67 -26.04 1.42
CA LYS A 303 -12.55 -25.84 2.58
C LYS A 303 -11.83 -24.87 3.51
N LEU A 304 -12.33 -23.65 3.60
CA LEU A 304 -11.90 -22.70 4.59
C LEU A 304 -12.20 -23.31 5.97
N SER A 305 -11.19 -23.40 6.84
CA SER A 305 -11.36 -23.88 8.20
C SER A 305 -12.31 -22.94 8.95
N SER A 306 -13.34 -23.49 9.54
CA SER A 306 -14.25 -22.75 10.42
C SER A 306 -13.60 -22.43 11.76
N ALA A 307 -14.22 -21.49 12.50
CA ALA A 307 -13.76 -20.93 13.77
C ALA A 307 -12.91 -21.87 14.65
N PHE A 308 -11.82 -21.35 15.13
CA PHE A 308 -10.88 -22.04 16.01
C PHE A 308 -11.22 -21.73 17.49
N PRO A 309 -11.21 -22.71 18.38
CA PRO A 309 -11.32 -22.46 19.82
C PRO A 309 -10.08 -21.66 20.27
N ALA A 310 -10.29 -20.52 20.90
CA ALA A 310 -9.18 -19.67 21.32
C ALA A 310 -9.35 -19.20 22.77
N ASN A 311 -8.25 -19.27 23.51
CA ASN A 311 -8.21 -18.81 24.89
C ASN A 311 -7.82 -17.33 24.94
N VAL A 312 -8.80 -16.44 25.07
CA VAL A 312 -8.60 -15.00 25.14
C VAL A 312 -7.76 -14.58 26.37
N GLU A 313 -7.80 -15.36 27.46
CA GLU A 313 -6.99 -15.10 28.67
C GLU A 313 -5.50 -15.22 28.37
N LEU A 314 -5.10 -16.14 27.51
CA LEU A 314 -3.72 -16.28 27.05
C LEU A 314 -3.24 -15.01 26.35
N ALA A 315 -4.08 -14.41 25.48
CA ALA A 315 -3.75 -13.16 24.80
C ALA A 315 -3.63 -12.00 25.81
N LEU A 316 -4.55 -11.89 26.77
CA LEU A 316 -4.48 -10.87 27.81
C LEU A 316 -3.25 -11.04 28.69
N ALA A 317 -2.90 -12.26 29.09
CA ALA A 317 -1.68 -12.55 29.86
C ALA A 317 -0.40 -12.21 29.08
N HIS A 318 -0.41 -12.35 27.75
CA HIS A 318 0.71 -11.97 26.91
C HIS A 318 0.94 -10.46 26.90
N ILE A 319 -0.12 -9.65 26.78
CA ILE A 319 -0.05 -8.18 26.72
C ILE A 319 0.07 -7.54 28.11
N ALA A 320 -0.41 -8.20 29.18
CA ALA A 320 -0.43 -7.66 30.55
C ALA A 320 0.96 -7.50 31.20
N LYS A 321 2.03 -7.91 30.53
CA LYS A 321 3.41 -7.76 31.03
C LYS A 321 4.02 -6.40 30.72
N SER A 322 3.40 -5.61 29.90
CA SER A 322 3.82 -4.24 29.57
C SER A 322 3.29 -3.27 30.63
N GLY A 323 4.09 -2.32 31.03
CA GLY A 323 3.74 -1.32 32.05
C GLY A 323 4.35 0.04 31.75
N GLY A 324 4.75 0.25 30.49
CA GLY A 324 5.42 1.47 30.04
C GLY A 324 4.45 2.61 29.73
N SER A 325 4.96 3.85 29.82
CA SER A 325 4.27 5.07 29.41
C SER A 325 4.98 5.71 28.22
N LEU A 326 4.28 6.50 27.43
CA LEU A 326 4.86 7.35 26.43
C LEU A 326 5.02 8.77 27.00
N ARG A 327 6.21 9.35 26.84
CA ARG A 327 6.50 10.74 27.14
C ARG A 327 7.13 11.43 25.96
N VAL A 328 6.52 12.48 25.49
CA VAL A 328 6.94 13.35 24.40
C VAL A 328 7.14 14.74 24.96
N GLU A 329 8.34 15.29 24.83
CA GLU A 329 8.72 16.60 25.39
C GLU A 329 9.30 17.50 24.32
N GLY A 330 8.67 18.64 24.06
CA GLY A 330 9.16 19.70 23.20
C GLY A 330 9.42 19.28 21.75
N VAL A 331 8.73 18.28 21.24
CA VAL A 331 8.98 17.73 19.90
C VAL A 331 8.58 18.74 18.83
N ARG A 332 9.53 19.00 17.92
CA ARG A 332 9.37 19.94 16.82
C ARG A 332 9.83 19.34 15.50
N VAL A 333 9.14 19.71 14.41
CA VAL A 333 9.60 19.47 13.02
C VAL A 333 9.05 20.53 12.07
N ALA A 334 9.89 20.92 11.11
CA ALA A 334 9.51 21.83 10.04
C ALA A 334 9.86 21.24 8.66
N PHE A 335 9.07 21.57 7.65
CA PHE A 335 9.24 21.15 6.26
C PHE A 335 9.24 22.36 5.35
N GLY A 336 10.37 22.61 4.67
CA GLY A 336 10.43 23.69 3.68
C GLY A 336 9.99 25.07 4.23
N GLY A 337 10.26 25.35 5.51
CA GLY A 337 9.85 26.59 6.18
C GLY A 337 8.49 26.55 6.89
N VAL A 338 7.68 25.48 6.70
CA VAL A 338 6.41 25.30 7.41
C VAL A 338 6.62 24.45 8.65
N VAL A 339 6.33 24.99 9.82
CA VAL A 339 6.39 24.26 11.10
C VAL A 339 5.15 23.38 11.21
N ALA A 340 5.33 22.05 11.05
CA ALA A 340 4.22 21.09 11.12
C ALA A 340 3.91 20.65 12.55
N VAL A 341 4.93 20.61 13.44
CA VAL A 341 4.80 20.39 14.88
C VAL A 341 5.73 21.37 15.59
N ALA A 342 5.17 22.18 16.51
CA ALA A 342 5.85 23.30 17.14
C ALA A 342 5.96 23.09 18.66
N SER A 343 6.97 22.34 19.12
CA SER A 343 7.23 22.10 20.55
C SER A 343 6.03 21.49 21.28
N VAL A 344 5.63 20.29 20.86
CA VAL A 344 4.45 19.60 21.43
C VAL A 344 4.88 18.62 22.51
N ASP A 345 4.15 18.65 23.63
CA ASP A 345 4.25 17.70 24.75
C ASP A 345 3.02 16.82 24.81
N VAL A 346 3.25 15.49 24.95
CA VAL A 346 2.20 14.49 25.14
C VAL A 346 2.66 13.45 26.15
N GLU A 347 1.82 13.12 27.10
CA GLU A 347 2.02 12.02 28.03
C GLU A 347 0.90 10.98 27.85
N ALA A 348 1.24 9.71 27.65
CA ALA A 348 0.26 8.63 27.69
C ALA A 348 0.69 7.59 28.72
N ARG A 349 -0.18 7.36 29.72
CA ARG A 349 0.11 6.52 30.86
C ARG A 349 -0.38 5.09 30.64
N SER A 350 0.33 4.13 31.20
CA SER A 350 -0.11 2.74 31.23
C SER A 350 -1.51 2.61 31.80
N GLY A 351 -2.33 1.78 31.15
CA GLY A 351 -3.70 1.55 31.57
C GLY A 351 -4.72 2.63 31.19
N ARG A 352 -4.31 3.65 30.41
CA ARG A 352 -5.15 4.77 30.00
C ARG A 352 -5.20 4.96 28.51
N ILE A 353 -6.25 5.64 28.06
CA ILE A 353 -6.44 6.06 26.67
C ILE A 353 -6.23 7.57 26.58
N THR A 354 -5.15 8.00 25.93
CA THR A 354 -4.87 9.39 25.61
C THR A 354 -5.23 9.62 24.15
N SER A 355 -6.25 10.45 23.88
CA SER A 355 -6.61 10.81 22.51
C SER A 355 -5.92 12.09 22.07
N VAL A 356 -5.44 12.11 20.81
CA VAL A 356 -4.89 13.32 20.18
C VAL A 356 -5.85 13.76 19.09
N ILE A 357 -6.54 14.87 19.31
CA ILE A 357 -7.54 15.43 18.39
C ILE A 357 -7.09 16.77 17.81
N GLY A 358 -7.81 17.28 16.84
CA GLY A 358 -7.55 18.58 16.21
C GLY A 358 -8.06 18.62 14.78
N PRO A 359 -8.20 19.78 14.17
CA PRO A 359 -8.62 19.93 12.79
C PRO A 359 -7.63 19.27 11.82
N ASN A 360 -8.05 19.14 10.55
CA ASN A 360 -7.17 18.62 9.51
C ASN A 360 -5.98 19.59 9.30
N GLY A 361 -4.76 19.02 9.16
CA GLY A 361 -3.55 19.84 9.10
C GLY A 361 -2.98 20.29 10.46
N ALA A 362 -3.60 19.96 11.59
CA ALA A 362 -3.12 20.32 12.93
C ALA A 362 -1.79 19.62 13.33
N GLY A 363 -1.24 18.71 12.50
CA GLY A 363 0.04 18.04 12.76
C GLY A 363 -0.08 16.67 13.45
N LYS A 364 -1.29 16.10 13.63
CA LYS A 364 -1.54 14.81 14.33
C LYS A 364 -0.75 13.65 13.75
N THR A 365 -0.89 13.38 12.45
CA THR A 365 -0.18 12.29 11.77
C THR A 365 1.34 12.53 11.75
N THR A 366 1.77 13.79 11.64
CA THR A 366 3.19 14.16 11.75
C THR A 366 3.73 13.83 13.13
N LEU A 367 2.99 14.16 14.20
CA LEU A 367 3.36 13.80 15.57
C LEU A 367 3.49 12.27 15.73
N LEU A 368 2.54 11.48 15.19
CA LEU A 368 2.65 10.02 15.22
C LEU A 368 3.89 9.52 14.46
N ASN A 369 4.20 10.13 13.31
CA ASN A 369 5.40 9.76 12.54
C ASN A 369 6.69 10.03 13.31
N LEU A 370 6.76 11.15 14.05
CA LEU A 370 7.88 11.50 14.91
C LEU A 370 8.04 10.50 16.07
N VAL A 371 6.94 10.22 16.76
CA VAL A 371 6.91 9.31 17.91
C VAL A 371 7.24 7.87 17.51
N SER A 372 6.79 7.43 16.34
CA SER A 372 7.00 6.06 15.86
C SER A 372 8.25 5.85 15.00
N GLY A 373 9.13 6.88 14.88
CA GLY A 373 10.42 6.77 14.19
C GLY A 373 10.33 6.66 12.67
N PHE A 374 9.20 7.02 12.07
CA PHE A 374 9.07 7.18 10.61
C PHE A 374 9.65 8.52 10.15
N GLN A 375 9.86 9.45 11.07
CA GLN A 375 10.42 10.75 10.86
C GLN A 375 11.26 11.17 12.05
N VAL A 376 12.37 11.87 11.78
CA VAL A 376 13.27 12.38 12.82
C VAL A 376 12.80 13.78 13.21
N PRO A 377 12.65 14.09 14.51
CA PRO A 377 12.36 15.45 14.96
C PRO A 377 13.58 16.36 14.84
N ASP A 378 13.34 17.67 14.61
CA ASP A 378 14.39 18.69 14.64
C ASP A 378 14.89 18.94 16.07
N SER A 379 13.99 18.83 17.06
CA SER A 379 14.28 18.96 18.49
C SER A 379 13.22 18.24 19.33
N GLY A 380 13.51 18.08 20.62
CA GLY A 380 12.64 17.42 21.59
C GLY A 380 13.06 15.99 21.89
N ILE A 381 12.39 15.38 22.83
CA ILE A 381 12.68 14.03 23.36
C ILE A 381 11.41 13.16 23.32
N VAL A 382 11.59 11.91 22.93
CA VAL A 382 10.54 10.88 22.97
C VAL A 382 11.06 9.69 23.77
N CYS A 383 10.29 9.27 24.78
CA CYS A 383 10.63 8.13 25.63
C CYS A 383 9.47 7.14 25.76
N VAL A 384 9.78 5.83 25.77
CA VAL A 384 8.88 4.75 26.16
C VAL A 384 9.39 4.14 27.47
N GLY A 385 8.65 4.36 28.55
CA GLY A 385 9.15 4.06 29.90
C GLY A 385 10.42 4.81 30.20
N SER A 386 11.50 4.09 30.53
CA SER A 386 12.84 4.66 30.75
C SER A 386 13.71 4.74 29.48
N ARG A 387 13.23 4.24 28.35
CA ARG A 387 14.00 4.14 27.10
C ARG A 387 13.78 5.37 26.22
N THR A 388 14.85 6.08 25.89
CA THR A 388 14.81 7.16 24.88
C THR A 388 14.78 6.55 23.48
N ILE A 389 13.76 6.92 22.69
CA ILE A 389 13.53 6.45 21.33
C ILE A 389 13.67 7.56 20.28
N THR A 390 14.04 8.75 20.67
CA THR A 390 14.25 9.92 19.80
C THR A 390 15.23 9.57 18.68
N ALA A 391 14.88 9.94 17.45
CA ALA A 391 15.66 9.72 16.23
C ALA A 391 16.00 8.25 15.88
N LYS A 392 15.46 7.27 16.60
CA LYS A 392 15.58 5.87 16.22
C LYS A 392 14.69 5.55 15.01
N PRO A 393 15.13 4.66 14.10
CA PRO A 393 14.28 4.21 13.00
C PRO A 393 13.11 3.37 13.52
N ALA A 394 11.99 3.38 12.79
CA ALA A 394 10.72 2.79 13.22
C ALA A 394 10.82 1.32 13.69
N HIS A 395 11.68 0.52 13.07
CA HIS A 395 11.87 -0.88 13.48
C HIS A 395 12.58 -1.02 14.82
N GLU A 396 13.44 -0.09 15.22
CA GLU A 396 14.05 -0.04 16.54
C GLU A 396 13.05 0.50 17.57
N VAL A 397 12.29 1.55 17.23
CA VAL A 397 11.21 2.08 18.08
C VAL A 397 10.20 0.98 18.40
N ALA A 398 9.80 0.18 17.39
CA ALA A 398 8.95 -0.98 17.61
C ALA A 398 9.61 -2.00 18.54
N ARG A 399 10.94 -2.11 18.47
CA ARG A 399 11.74 -2.96 19.39
C ARG A 399 11.76 -2.44 20.81
N ASP A 400 11.63 -1.19 21.02
CA ASP A 400 11.59 -0.57 22.34
C ASP A 400 10.19 -0.56 22.98
N GLY A 401 9.22 -1.24 22.37
CA GLY A 401 7.90 -1.47 22.96
C GLY A 401 6.79 -0.55 22.46
N LEU A 402 6.97 0.14 21.33
CA LEU A 402 5.94 0.97 20.72
C LEU A 402 5.41 0.31 19.45
N ALA A 403 4.13 -0.07 19.43
CA ALA A 403 3.47 -0.57 18.23
C ALA A 403 2.56 0.51 17.62
N ARG A 404 2.36 0.44 16.28
CA ARG A 404 1.50 1.39 15.57
C ARG A 404 0.63 0.70 14.54
N THR A 405 -0.63 1.14 14.42
CA THR A 405 -1.51 0.89 13.28
C THR A 405 -1.52 2.11 12.35
N PHE A 406 -2.02 1.94 11.13
CA PHE A 406 -2.03 3.01 10.11
C PHE A 406 -3.46 3.43 9.78
N GLN A 407 -3.65 4.67 9.33
CA GLN A 407 -4.95 5.22 8.92
C GLN A 407 -5.65 4.30 7.90
N THR A 408 -4.97 3.91 6.83
CA THR A 408 -5.42 2.82 5.97
C THR A 408 -4.81 1.52 6.48
N ALA A 409 -5.63 0.56 6.90
CA ALA A 409 -5.15 -0.72 7.40
C ALA A 409 -4.23 -1.41 6.37
N GLN A 410 -3.02 -1.78 6.82
CA GLN A 410 -1.97 -2.37 6.01
C GLN A 410 -1.69 -3.84 6.43
N PRO A 411 -2.63 -4.76 6.23
CA PRO A 411 -2.31 -6.18 6.39
C PRO A 411 -1.34 -6.59 5.28
N PHE A 412 -0.53 -7.61 5.55
CA PHE A 412 0.33 -8.23 4.54
C PHE A 412 -0.55 -9.04 3.59
N ALA A 413 -0.90 -8.43 2.47
CA ALA A 413 -1.95 -8.89 1.56
C ALA A 413 -1.75 -10.32 1.03
N ASN A 414 -0.50 -10.70 0.77
CA ASN A 414 -0.12 -12.01 0.24
C ASN A 414 -0.06 -13.12 1.31
N LEU A 415 -0.12 -12.74 2.59
CA LEU A 415 -0.08 -13.68 3.71
C LEU A 415 -1.49 -14.03 4.18
N ARG A 416 -1.62 -15.20 4.82
CA ARG A 416 -2.84 -15.61 5.51
C ARG A 416 -3.05 -14.76 6.76
N VAL A 417 -4.27 -14.69 7.24
CA VAL A 417 -4.64 -13.99 8.46
C VAL A 417 -3.76 -14.43 9.64
N LEU A 418 -3.63 -15.75 9.85
CA LEU A 418 -2.80 -16.31 10.92
C LEU A 418 -1.33 -15.86 10.81
N ASP A 419 -0.75 -15.90 9.58
CA ASP A 419 0.65 -15.55 9.36
C ASP A 419 0.90 -14.04 9.55
N ASN A 420 -0.10 -13.18 9.29
CA ASN A 420 -0.04 -11.77 9.64
C ASN A 420 0.18 -11.54 11.14
N VAL A 421 -0.55 -12.27 11.98
CA VAL A 421 -0.44 -12.13 13.45
C VAL A 421 0.84 -12.77 13.96
N ARG A 422 1.23 -13.93 13.43
CA ARG A 422 2.50 -14.61 13.76
C ARG A 422 3.72 -13.70 13.57
N LEU A 423 3.72 -12.86 12.55
CA LEU A 423 4.80 -11.89 12.33
C LEU A 423 4.96 -10.90 13.49
N GLY A 424 3.88 -10.53 14.15
CA GLY A 424 3.94 -9.73 15.38
C GLY A 424 4.63 -10.45 16.55
N LEU A 425 4.60 -11.80 16.55
CA LEU A 425 5.20 -12.64 17.60
C LEU A 425 6.68 -12.97 17.38
N LEU A 426 7.28 -12.62 16.25
CA LEU A 426 8.66 -13.02 15.87
C LEU A 426 9.71 -12.71 16.93
N ARG A 427 9.46 -11.76 17.81
CA ARG A 427 10.39 -11.26 18.83
C ARG A 427 10.22 -11.91 20.19
N GLY A 428 9.08 -12.57 20.40
CA GLY A 428 8.79 -13.27 21.65
C GLY A 428 9.51 -14.61 21.75
N ALA A 429 9.41 -15.23 22.94
CA ALA A 429 9.92 -16.58 23.20
C ALA A 429 9.06 -17.70 22.58
N TRP A 430 7.94 -17.33 21.96
CA TRP A 430 6.96 -18.27 21.42
C TRP A 430 7.46 -18.91 20.12
N ARG A 431 7.38 -20.23 20.02
CA ARG A 431 7.82 -21.02 18.85
C ARG A 431 6.86 -22.18 18.59
N GLY A 432 6.72 -22.58 17.33
CA GLY A 432 5.97 -23.76 16.92
C GLY A 432 4.46 -23.65 17.22
N GLU A 433 3.89 -24.66 17.85
CA GLU A 433 2.46 -24.73 18.19
C GLU A 433 2.03 -23.66 19.21
N ALA A 434 2.90 -23.29 20.14
CA ALA A 434 2.63 -22.25 21.13
C ALA A 434 2.47 -20.87 20.45
N GLU A 435 3.26 -20.56 19.42
CA GLU A 435 3.15 -19.35 18.60
C GLU A 435 1.80 -19.30 17.86
N VAL A 436 1.39 -20.42 17.26
CA VAL A 436 0.10 -20.55 16.55
C VAL A 436 -1.07 -20.37 17.52
N THR A 437 -0.98 -20.99 18.70
CA THR A 437 -2.02 -20.89 19.73
C THR A 437 -2.19 -19.46 20.23
N LEU A 438 -1.09 -18.74 20.46
CA LEU A 438 -1.15 -17.34 20.88
C LEU A 438 -1.65 -16.43 19.75
N ALA A 439 -1.26 -16.67 18.49
CA ALA A 439 -1.78 -15.92 17.36
C ALA A 439 -3.31 -16.07 17.22
N ARG A 440 -3.84 -17.28 17.42
CA ARG A 440 -5.29 -17.53 17.49
C ARG A 440 -5.96 -16.80 18.66
N ALA A 441 -5.33 -16.81 19.82
CA ALA A 441 -5.83 -16.11 21.01
C ALA A 441 -5.92 -14.59 20.76
N LEU A 442 -4.92 -14.01 20.10
CA LEU A 442 -4.92 -12.58 19.72
C LEU A 442 -6.01 -12.25 18.69
N LEU A 443 -6.24 -13.12 17.69
CA LEU A 443 -7.35 -12.95 16.74
C LEU A 443 -8.72 -12.99 17.44
N ALA A 444 -8.89 -13.89 18.39
CA ALA A 444 -10.13 -13.97 19.19
C ALA A 444 -10.29 -12.75 20.11
N LEU A 445 -9.22 -12.26 20.74
CA LEU A 445 -9.23 -11.07 21.57
C LEU A 445 -9.75 -9.85 20.82
N VAL A 446 -9.34 -9.65 19.58
CA VAL A 446 -9.81 -8.53 18.74
C VAL A 446 -11.18 -8.77 18.11
N GLY A 447 -11.78 -9.97 18.28
CA GLY A 447 -13.10 -10.32 17.77
C GLY A 447 -13.13 -10.78 16.31
N TYR A 448 -11.99 -11.19 15.74
CA TYR A 448 -11.97 -11.78 14.41
C TYR A 448 -12.55 -13.20 14.43
N SER A 449 -13.60 -13.44 13.67
CA SER A 449 -14.33 -14.71 13.59
C SER A 449 -14.21 -15.46 12.24
N GLY A 450 -13.46 -14.86 11.30
CA GLY A 450 -13.28 -15.45 9.97
C GLY A 450 -12.25 -16.59 9.94
N PRO A 451 -12.10 -17.28 8.77
CA PRO A 451 -11.10 -18.33 8.61
C PRO A 451 -9.66 -17.83 8.73
N GLU A 452 -8.84 -18.48 9.52
CA GLU A 452 -7.43 -18.12 9.76
C GLU A 452 -6.53 -18.30 8.51
N ASP A 453 -6.89 -19.24 7.64
CA ASP A 453 -6.17 -19.55 6.39
C ASP A 453 -6.53 -18.59 5.23
N ARG A 454 -7.46 -17.67 5.45
CA ARG A 454 -7.91 -16.71 4.43
C ARG A 454 -6.78 -15.75 4.06
N PRO A 455 -6.52 -15.49 2.75
CA PRO A 455 -5.57 -14.45 2.34
C PRO A 455 -6.04 -13.07 2.82
N ALA A 456 -5.13 -12.28 3.40
CA ALA A 456 -5.49 -10.98 3.95
C ALA A 456 -5.97 -9.97 2.89
N ALA A 457 -5.56 -10.14 1.63
CA ALA A 457 -6.07 -9.33 0.51
C ALA A 457 -7.60 -9.41 0.34
N THR A 458 -8.24 -10.52 0.74
CA THR A 458 -9.68 -10.77 0.56
C THR A 458 -10.53 -10.37 1.76
N LEU A 459 -9.94 -9.79 2.79
CA LEU A 459 -10.64 -9.37 4.00
C LEU A 459 -11.51 -8.13 3.75
N SER A 460 -12.62 -8.03 4.51
CA SER A 460 -13.41 -6.81 4.63
C SER A 460 -12.59 -5.69 5.27
N HIS A 461 -13.05 -4.45 5.17
CA HIS A 461 -12.38 -3.31 5.80
C HIS A 461 -12.26 -3.49 7.33
N VAL A 462 -13.34 -3.94 7.98
CA VAL A 462 -13.38 -4.24 9.43
C VAL A 462 -12.37 -5.32 9.79
N ASP A 463 -12.41 -6.47 9.08
CA ASP A 463 -11.50 -7.59 9.35
C ASP A 463 -10.02 -7.21 9.18
N ARG A 464 -9.70 -6.39 8.16
CA ARG A 464 -8.34 -5.88 7.97
C ARG A 464 -7.84 -5.10 9.18
N ARG A 465 -8.70 -4.25 9.74
CA ARG A 465 -8.40 -3.46 10.94
C ARG A 465 -8.19 -4.35 12.15
N LEU A 466 -9.06 -5.35 12.38
CA LEU A 466 -8.92 -6.29 13.49
C LEU A 466 -7.62 -7.09 13.40
N VAL A 467 -7.27 -7.59 12.21
CA VAL A 467 -6.02 -8.33 11.97
C VAL A 467 -4.80 -7.43 12.18
N GLU A 468 -4.85 -6.17 11.78
CA GLU A 468 -3.77 -5.19 12.02
C GLU A 468 -3.55 -4.95 13.51
N ILE A 469 -4.62 -4.76 14.29
CA ILE A 469 -4.53 -4.61 15.75
C ILE A 469 -4.00 -5.89 16.39
N ALA A 470 -4.49 -7.08 16.00
CA ALA A 470 -4.00 -8.36 16.52
C ALA A 470 -2.49 -8.53 16.24
N ARG A 471 -2.02 -8.15 15.05
CA ARG A 471 -0.61 -8.18 14.70
C ARG A 471 0.22 -7.23 15.57
N ALA A 472 -0.25 -6.02 15.80
CA ALA A 472 0.41 -5.04 16.65
C ALA A 472 0.52 -5.54 18.11
N LEU A 473 -0.54 -6.14 18.63
CA LEU A 473 -0.55 -6.76 19.98
C LEU A 473 0.40 -7.95 20.10
N GLY A 474 0.72 -8.64 19.00
CA GLY A 474 1.68 -9.74 18.97
C GLY A 474 3.06 -9.35 19.53
N SER A 475 3.50 -8.12 19.36
CA SER A 475 4.76 -7.61 19.90
C SER A 475 4.73 -7.36 21.42
N ALA A 476 3.59 -7.54 22.09
CA ALA A 476 3.35 -7.17 23.49
C ALA A 476 3.82 -5.72 23.79
N PRO A 477 3.23 -4.71 23.13
CA PRO A 477 3.74 -3.35 23.22
C PRO A 477 3.42 -2.71 24.58
N ASP A 478 4.35 -1.87 25.05
CA ASP A 478 4.11 -0.98 26.19
C ASP A 478 3.15 0.16 25.78
N VAL A 479 3.29 0.63 24.53
CA VAL A 479 2.49 1.73 23.94
C VAL A 479 1.93 1.28 22.60
N LEU A 480 0.62 1.49 22.41
CA LEU A 480 -0.03 1.23 21.12
C LEU A 480 -0.60 2.54 20.53
N LEU A 481 -0.05 2.95 19.39
CA LEU A 481 -0.53 4.10 18.63
C LEU A 481 -1.57 3.65 17.60
N LEU A 482 -2.74 4.26 17.63
CA LEU A 482 -3.87 3.96 16.75
C LEU A 482 -4.21 5.21 15.92
N ASP A 483 -4.07 5.11 14.60
CA ASP A 483 -4.30 6.20 13.65
C ASP A 483 -5.65 5.98 12.95
N GLU A 484 -6.69 6.72 13.35
CA GLU A 484 -8.07 6.68 12.86
C GLU A 484 -8.63 5.23 12.72
N PRO A 485 -8.60 4.42 13.79
CA PRO A 485 -9.03 3.03 13.72
C PRO A 485 -10.53 2.84 13.45
N ALA A 486 -11.37 3.80 13.73
CA ALA A 486 -12.82 3.76 13.47
C ALA A 486 -13.22 4.27 12.08
N ALA A 487 -12.28 4.78 11.28
CA ALA A 487 -12.59 5.30 9.95
C ALA A 487 -13.29 4.25 9.07
N GLY A 488 -14.47 4.57 8.56
CA GLY A 488 -15.28 3.70 7.70
C GLY A 488 -16.01 2.55 8.42
N LEU A 489 -16.02 2.52 9.74
CA LEU A 489 -16.85 1.60 10.53
C LEU A 489 -18.28 2.15 10.70
N ASN A 490 -19.25 1.26 10.87
CA ASN A 490 -20.59 1.62 11.30
C ASN A 490 -20.65 1.77 12.83
N ASP A 491 -21.73 2.36 13.36
CA ASP A 491 -21.88 2.65 14.81
C ASP A 491 -21.76 1.40 15.69
N SER A 492 -22.22 0.23 15.20
CA SER A 492 -22.13 -1.03 15.96
C SER A 492 -20.67 -1.48 16.08
N ASP A 493 -19.93 -1.42 14.97
CA ASP A 493 -18.54 -1.84 14.94
C ASP A 493 -17.62 -0.82 15.65
N THR A 494 -17.94 0.47 15.58
CA THR A 494 -17.27 1.53 16.36
C THR A 494 -17.41 1.29 17.85
N ARG A 495 -18.61 0.92 18.32
CA ARG A 495 -18.83 0.58 19.75
C ARG A 495 -18.06 -0.65 20.18
N LYS A 496 -18.00 -1.71 19.33
CA LYS A 496 -17.19 -2.91 19.60
C LYS A 496 -15.70 -2.57 19.68
N LEU A 497 -15.21 -1.73 18.76
CA LEU A 497 -13.84 -1.24 18.78
C LEU A 497 -13.55 -0.45 20.05
N GLY A 498 -14.42 0.46 20.47
CA GLY A 498 -14.28 1.21 21.72
C GLY A 498 -14.17 0.28 22.94
N ALA A 499 -15.04 -0.73 23.03
CA ALA A 499 -14.97 -1.74 24.11
C ALA A 499 -13.67 -2.54 24.08
N LEU A 500 -13.16 -2.89 22.89
CA LEU A 500 -11.86 -3.54 22.73
C LEU A 500 -10.72 -2.64 23.25
N LEU A 501 -10.69 -1.36 22.84
CA LEU A 501 -9.64 -0.41 23.26
C LEU A 501 -9.63 -0.22 24.79
N GLN A 502 -10.80 -0.06 25.40
CA GLN A 502 -10.92 0.00 26.87
C GLN A 502 -10.41 -1.28 27.54
N ARG A 503 -10.67 -2.45 26.96
CA ARG A 503 -10.16 -3.74 27.46
C ARG A 503 -8.64 -3.83 27.37
N LEU A 504 -8.04 -3.35 26.27
CA LEU A 504 -6.59 -3.31 26.07
C LEU A 504 -5.92 -2.33 27.06
N ALA A 505 -6.52 -1.15 27.28
CA ALA A 505 -6.02 -0.21 28.28
C ALA A 505 -6.03 -0.86 29.67
N ARG A 506 -7.16 -1.45 30.09
CA ARG A 506 -7.25 -2.15 31.39
C ARG A 506 -6.24 -3.30 31.56
N ALA A 507 -5.76 -3.88 30.45
CA ALA A 507 -4.69 -4.87 30.46
C ALA A 507 -3.28 -4.27 30.68
N GLY A 508 -3.16 -2.93 30.79
CA GLY A 508 -1.93 -2.24 31.13
C GLY A 508 -1.22 -1.54 29.95
N ILE A 509 -1.76 -1.58 28.73
CA ILE A 509 -1.19 -0.87 27.58
C ILE A 509 -1.49 0.62 27.69
N ALA A 510 -0.50 1.48 27.40
CA ALA A 510 -0.75 2.90 27.16
C ALA A 510 -1.26 3.07 25.73
N LEU A 511 -2.51 3.53 25.57
CA LEU A 511 -3.10 3.74 24.25
C LEU A 511 -3.04 5.23 23.85
N VAL A 512 -2.52 5.48 22.65
CA VAL A 512 -2.62 6.80 22.00
C VAL A 512 -3.51 6.68 20.78
N LEU A 513 -4.61 7.43 20.77
CA LEU A 513 -5.65 7.35 19.77
C LEU A 513 -5.76 8.66 19.01
N ILE A 514 -5.57 8.64 17.71
CA ILE A 514 -6.02 9.73 16.83
C ILE A 514 -7.35 9.32 16.24
N GLU A 515 -8.36 10.18 16.41
CA GLU A 515 -9.71 9.95 15.88
C GLU A 515 -10.42 11.26 15.55
N HIS A 516 -11.38 11.18 14.64
CA HIS A 516 -12.28 12.25 14.25
C HIS A 516 -13.70 12.04 14.77
N ASP A 517 -14.04 10.80 15.15
CA ASP A 517 -15.33 10.50 15.79
C ASP A 517 -15.31 10.99 17.26
N MET A 518 -15.83 12.19 17.46
CA MET A 518 -15.89 12.81 18.79
C MET A 518 -16.74 12.00 19.77
N THR A 519 -17.74 11.26 19.28
CA THR A 519 -18.57 10.40 20.12
C THR A 519 -17.74 9.27 20.71
N LEU A 520 -16.94 8.61 19.88
CA LEU A 520 -16.01 7.59 20.35
C LEU A 520 -14.97 8.18 21.29
N VAL A 521 -14.28 9.26 20.89
CA VAL A 521 -13.22 9.92 21.68
C VAL A 521 -13.74 10.30 23.06
N MET A 522 -14.87 11.01 23.14
CA MET A 522 -15.44 11.48 24.41
C MET A 522 -15.93 10.34 25.32
N SER A 523 -16.25 9.16 24.73
CA SER A 523 -16.78 8.02 25.50
C SER A 523 -15.70 7.11 26.08
N ILE A 524 -14.49 7.06 25.48
CA ILE A 524 -13.46 6.10 25.88
C ILE A 524 -12.17 6.72 26.41
N SER A 525 -11.92 8.03 26.16
CA SER A 525 -10.65 8.66 26.53
C SER A 525 -10.61 9.03 28.01
N ASP A 526 -9.46 8.80 28.63
CA ASP A 526 -9.15 9.30 29.98
C ASP A 526 -8.57 10.73 29.89
N GLU A 527 -7.79 11.00 28.84
CA GLU A 527 -7.17 12.30 28.59
C GLU A 527 -7.23 12.62 27.10
N ILE A 528 -7.45 13.88 26.76
CA ILE A 528 -7.49 14.36 25.38
C ILE A 528 -6.50 15.51 25.24
N VAL A 529 -5.63 15.42 24.24
CA VAL A 529 -4.71 16.47 23.80
C VAL A 529 -5.24 17.06 22.51
N VAL A 530 -5.42 18.38 22.48
CA VAL A 530 -5.91 19.09 21.29
C VAL A 530 -4.79 19.82 20.60
N LEU A 531 -4.60 19.50 19.33
CA LEU A 531 -3.63 20.18 18.46
C LEU A 531 -4.33 21.13 17.49
N ASP A 532 -3.73 22.30 17.28
CA ASP A 532 -4.09 23.20 16.20
C ASP A 532 -2.83 23.86 15.64
N ALA A 533 -2.72 23.92 14.28
CA ALA A 533 -1.59 24.48 13.56
C ALA A 533 -0.21 24.05 14.13
N GLY A 534 -0.06 22.77 14.47
CA GLY A 534 1.16 22.19 15.02
C GLY A 534 1.42 22.47 16.49
N ARG A 535 0.51 23.09 17.23
CA ARG A 535 0.64 23.43 18.65
C ARG A 535 -0.41 22.73 19.50
N ARG A 536 -0.05 22.42 20.75
CA ARG A 536 -1.02 21.97 21.74
C ARG A 536 -1.78 23.19 22.29
N ILE A 537 -3.09 23.24 22.04
CA ILE A 537 -3.97 24.34 22.51
C ILE A 537 -4.70 23.99 23.81
N ALA A 538 -4.96 22.70 24.07
CA ALA A 538 -5.58 22.23 25.29
C ALA A 538 -5.15 20.79 25.62
N ALA A 539 -5.23 20.41 26.90
CA ALA A 539 -5.09 19.03 27.36
C ALA A 539 -5.90 18.84 28.65
N GLY A 540 -6.56 17.68 28.78
CA GLY A 540 -7.34 17.36 29.98
C GLY A 540 -8.41 16.28 29.75
N PRO A 541 -9.23 15.99 30.75
CA PRO A 541 -10.32 15.03 30.63
C PRO A 541 -11.40 15.51 29.66
N PRO A 542 -12.20 14.57 29.05
CA PRO A 542 -13.23 14.90 28.06
C PRO A 542 -14.16 16.05 28.43
N ALA A 543 -14.58 16.14 29.70
CA ALA A 543 -15.48 17.18 30.16
C ALA A 543 -14.87 18.59 30.05
N SER A 544 -13.58 18.78 30.40
CA SER A 544 -12.90 20.06 30.30
C SER A 544 -12.67 20.47 28.86
N ILE A 545 -12.29 19.51 27.99
CA ILE A 545 -12.07 19.78 26.56
C ILE A 545 -13.38 20.22 25.86
N ARG A 546 -14.51 19.61 26.20
CA ARG A 546 -15.81 19.98 25.67
C ARG A 546 -16.20 21.43 26.03
N ALA A 547 -15.80 21.87 27.21
CA ALA A 547 -16.14 23.24 27.71
C ALA A 547 -15.16 24.31 27.22
N ASP A 548 -13.97 23.93 26.72
CA ASP A 548 -12.88 24.84 26.39
C ASP A 548 -13.22 25.74 25.18
N PRO A 549 -13.18 27.07 25.31
CA PRO A 549 -13.48 28.01 24.21
C PRO A 549 -12.47 27.94 23.07
N LEU A 550 -11.19 27.68 23.36
CA LEU A 550 -10.15 27.57 22.33
C LEU A 550 -10.36 26.33 21.45
N VAL A 551 -10.78 25.22 22.09
CA VAL A 551 -11.10 23.99 21.37
C VAL A 551 -12.33 24.20 20.47
N LYS A 552 -13.37 24.86 20.99
CA LYS A 552 -14.55 25.21 20.19
C LYS A 552 -14.19 26.10 19.01
N ALA A 553 -13.36 27.13 19.23
CA ALA A 553 -12.91 28.02 18.17
C ALA A 553 -12.06 27.30 17.08
N ALA A 554 -11.21 26.36 17.48
CA ALA A 554 -10.38 25.57 16.56
C ALA A 554 -11.21 24.65 15.66
N TYR A 555 -12.32 24.08 16.17
CA TYR A 555 -13.19 23.17 15.42
C TYR A 555 -14.30 23.87 14.65
N LEU A 556 -14.86 24.96 15.22
CA LEU A 556 -15.97 25.69 14.61
C LEU A 556 -15.51 26.85 13.72
N GLY A 557 -14.22 27.17 13.72
CA GLY A 557 -13.67 28.40 13.14
C GLY A 557 -13.93 29.58 14.06
N GLY A 558 -12.95 30.48 14.29
CA GLY A 558 -13.14 31.70 15.06
C GLY A 558 -14.36 32.43 14.55
N THR A 559 -15.13 33.03 15.45
CA THR A 559 -16.32 33.84 15.16
C THR A 559 -16.03 35.02 14.22
N THR A 560 -15.72 34.69 12.96
CA THR A 560 -15.90 35.65 11.88
C THR A 560 -17.41 35.77 11.74
N THR A 561 -17.97 36.91 12.12
CA THR A 561 -19.39 37.28 11.91
C THR A 561 -19.63 37.34 10.39
N VAL A 562 -19.71 36.16 9.76
CA VAL A 562 -20.15 36.08 8.35
C VAL A 562 -21.66 36.32 8.43
N ARG A 563 -22.09 37.54 8.06
CA ARG A 563 -23.53 37.88 7.95
C ARG A 563 -24.18 36.86 7.02
N PRO A 564 -25.27 36.20 7.43
CA PRO A 564 -26.04 35.33 6.58
C PRO A 564 -26.52 36.14 5.36
N VAL A 565 -26.38 35.56 4.18
CA VAL A 565 -26.90 36.19 2.95
C VAL A 565 -28.35 35.78 2.80
N ALA A 566 -29.23 36.73 2.47
CA ALA A 566 -30.62 36.44 2.22
C ALA A 566 -30.80 35.41 1.09
N ALA A 567 -31.72 34.45 1.28
CA ALA A 567 -32.02 33.43 0.28
C ALA A 567 -32.54 34.11 -1.00
N ARG A 568 -32.01 33.67 -2.16
CA ARG A 568 -32.48 34.13 -3.46
C ARG A 568 -33.79 33.42 -3.85
N ALA A 569 -34.63 34.09 -4.66
CA ALA A 569 -35.78 33.44 -5.25
C ALA A 569 -35.31 32.29 -6.18
N ALA A 570 -35.87 31.10 -5.98
CA ALA A 570 -35.48 29.90 -6.74
C ALA A 570 -35.75 30.08 -8.23
N GLY A 571 -34.71 29.94 -9.06
CA GLY A 571 -34.82 29.86 -10.51
C GLY A 571 -35.44 28.54 -10.99
N SER A 572 -35.45 28.30 -12.28
CA SER A 572 -35.88 26.99 -12.83
C SER A 572 -34.99 25.84 -12.32
N ARG A 573 -35.56 24.66 -12.08
CA ARG A 573 -34.79 23.45 -11.68
C ARG A 573 -33.75 23.12 -12.75
N LEU A 574 -32.48 23.03 -12.35
CA LEU A 574 -31.34 22.67 -13.22
C LEU A 574 -30.93 21.22 -13.01
N LEU A 575 -30.77 20.80 -11.76
CA LEU A 575 -30.43 19.42 -11.38
C LEU A 575 -31.60 18.85 -10.56
N ASP A 576 -32.06 17.66 -10.92
CA ASP A 576 -33.11 16.93 -10.22
C ASP A 576 -32.69 15.48 -10.05
N VAL A 577 -32.64 15.01 -8.81
CA VAL A 577 -32.22 13.66 -8.43
C VAL A 577 -33.36 12.96 -7.75
N GLU A 578 -33.80 11.85 -8.30
CA GLU A 578 -34.95 11.10 -7.81
C GLU A 578 -34.57 9.66 -7.45
N LYS A 579 -34.84 9.31 -6.19
CA LYS A 579 -34.66 7.93 -5.67
C LYS A 579 -33.33 7.29 -6.04
N LEU A 580 -32.25 8.07 -5.97
CA LEU A 580 -30.89 7.62 -6.35
C LEU A 580 -30.34 6.65 -5.31
N SER A 581 -30.04 5.41 -5.76
CA SER A 581 -29.29 4.44 -4.94
C SER A 581 -28.03 4.03 -5.67
N ALA A 582 -26.89 4.04 -4.94
CA ALA A 582 -25.56 3.77 -5.49
C ALA A 582 -24.62 3.21 -4.43
N GLY A 583 -23.57 2.53 -4.88
CA GLY A 583 -22.53 1.97 -3.98
C GLY A 583 -21.36 1.38 -4.75
N TYR A 584 -20.49 0.71 -4.02
CA TYR A 584 -19.30 0.05 -4.56
C TYR A 584 -19.52 -1.47 -4.60
N GLY A 585 -19.84 -2.00 -5.79
CA GLY A 585 -20.22 -3.40 -5.95
C GLY A 585 -21.52 -3.73 -5.21
N PRO A 586 -21.59 -4.83 -4.43
CA PRO A 586 -22.82 -5.24 -3.74
C PRO A 586 -23.16 -4.41 -2.49
N ILE A 587 -22.29 -3.47 -2.09
CA ILE A 587 -22.46 -2.67 -0.87
C ILE A 587 -23.16 -1.34 -1.24
N PRO A 588 -24.43 -1.12 -0.85
CA PRO A 588 -25.10 0.16 -1.04
C PRO A 588 -24.51 1.21 -0.09
N VAL A 589 -24.26 2.42 -0.59
CA VAL A 589 -23.78 3.58 0.17
C VAL A 589 -24.83 4.68 0.18
N LEU A 590 -25.54 4.87 -0.93
CA LEU A 590 -26.69 5.77 -1.08
C LEU A 590 -27.95 4.97 -1.23
N ASP A 591 -28.99 5.38 -0.53
CA ASP A 591 -30.30 4.74 -0.56
C ASP A 591 -31.42 5.76 -0.74
N GLN A 592 -32.04 5.73 -1.91
CA GLN A 592 -33.18 6.55 -2.29
C GLN A 592 -32.98 8.07 -2.09
N ILE A 593 -31.80 8.59 -2.41
CA ILE A 593 -31.52 10.02 -2.33
C ILE A 593 -32.40 10.81 -3.30
N GLY A 594 -33.05 11.87 -2.77
CA GLY A 594 -33.73 12.88 -3.55
C GLY A 594 -33.18 14.27 -3.23
N LEU A 595 -32.76 15.02 -4.26
CA LEU A 595 -32.32 16.41 -4.11
C LEU A 595 -32.56 17.20 -5.40
N CYS A 596 -32.74 18.51 -5.30
CA CYS A 596 -32.80 19.37 -6.45
C CYS A 596 -31.99 20.65 -6.26
N VAL A 597 -31.46 21.21 -7.39
CA VAL A 597 -30.72 22.47 -7.41
C VAL A 597 -31.31 23.32 -8.51
N ALA A 598 -31.67 24.58 -8.19
CA ALA A 598 -32.15 25.55 -9.15
C ALA A 598 -30.96 26.32 -9.82
N ARG A 599 -31.21 26.95 -10.98
CA ARG A 599 -30.21 27.82 -11.62
C ARG A 599 -29.86 28.99 -10.71
N GLY A 600 -28.53 29.24 -10.56
CA GLY A 600 -28.00 30.30 -9.71
C GLY A 600 -28.11 30.06 -8.22
N GLU A 601 -28.59 28.86 -7.82
CA GLU A 601 -28.69 28.45 -6.42
C GLU A 601 -27.38 27.85 -5.92
N THR A 602 -27.01 28.11 -4.67
CA THR A 602 -25.94 27.46 -3.96
C THR A 602 -26.53 26.48 -2.94
N VAL A 603 -26.31 25.19 -3.13
CA VAL A 603 -26.82 24.14 -2.25
C VAL A 603 -25.68 23.49 -1.49
N ALA A 604 -25.84 23.35 -0.19
CA ALA A 604 -24.94 22.60 0.70
C ALA A 604 -25.39 21.15 0.85
N VAL A 605 -24.45 20.20 0.88
CA VAL A 605 -24.70 18.83 1.31
C VAL A 605 -23.79 18.53 2.51
N LEU A 606 -24.40 18.38 3.67
CA LEU A 606 -23.74 18.18 4.95
C LEU A 606 -23.95 16.76 5.46
N GLY A 607 -23.20 16.35 6.46
CA GLY A 607 -23.35 15.05 7.12
C GLY A 607 -22.03 14.49 7.63
N PRO A 608 -22.06 13.50 8.50
CA PRO A 608 -20.86 12.87 9.05
C PRO A 608 -20.03 12.15 7.98
N ASN A 609 -18.80 11.77 8.33
CA ASN A 609 -17.97 10.95 7.46
C ASN A 609 -18.63 9.58 7.24
N GLY A 610 -18.57 9.08 6.02
CA GLY A 610 -19.26 7.84 5.64
C GLY A 610 -20.76 8.00 5.31
N ALA A 611 -21.37 9.20 5.44
CA ALA A 611 -22.78 9.43 5.08
C ALA A 611 -23.09 9.30 3.58
N GLY A 612 -22.06 9.17 2.72
CA GLY A 612 -22.23 9.01 1.28
C GLY A 612 -22.04 10.29 0.45
N LYS A 613 -21.59 11.40 1.03
CA LYS A 613 -21.43 12.70 0.38
C LYS A 613 -20.59 12.63 -0.91
N SER A 614 -19.35 12.16 -0.82
CA SER A 614 -18.46 12.02 -1.99
C SER A 614 -18.95 10.96 -2.97
N THR A 615 -19.67 9.93 -2.51
CA THR A 615 -20.33 8.95 -3.39
C THR A 615 -21.43 9.63 -4.21
N LEU A 616 -22.21 10.52 -3.61
CA LEU A 616 -23.20 11.33 -4.31
C LEU A 616 -22.53 12.18 -5.38
N MET A 617 -21.46 12.93 -5.06
CA MET A 617 -20.72 13.75 -6.01
C MET A 617 -20.16 12.93 -7.19
N LYS A 618 -19.62 11.75 -6.92
CA LYS A 618 -19.12 10.82 -7.94
C LYS A 618 -20.25 10.24 -8.81
N CYS A 619 -21.44 10.00 -8.25
CA CYS A 619 -22.59 9.59 -9.04
C CYS A 619 -23.09 10.71 -9.96
N LEU A 620 -23.25 11.93 -9.44
CA LEU A 620 -23.69 13.09 -10.22
C LEU A 620 -22.73 13.39 -11.38
N SER A 621 -21.43 13.22 -11.15
CA SER A 621 -20.40 13.43 -12.20
C SER A 621 -20.19 12.25 -13.15
N GLY A 622 -20.92 11.13 -12.99
CA GLY A 622 -20.81 9.94 -13.85
C GLY A 622 -19.55 9.09 -13.62
N LEU A 623 -18.82 9.31 -12.51
CA LEU A 623 -17.66 8.48 -12.09
C LEU A 623 -18.11 7.16 -11.47
N ILE A 624 -19.30 7.15 -10.82
CA ILE A 624 -19.97 5.94 -10.33
C ILE A 624 -21.34 5.86 -10.99
N ARG A 625 -21.71 4.68 -11.50
CA ARG A 625 -23.03 4.44 -12.04
C ARG A 625 -24.02 4.13 -10.93
N PRO A 626 -25.19 4.81 -10.89
CA PRO A 626 -26.23 4.46 -9.94
C PRO A 626 -26.80 3.07 -10.23
N VAL A 627 -27.22 2.38 -9.16
CA VAL A 627 -27.90 1.08 -9.25
C VAL A 627 -29.35 1.32 -9.65
N THR A 628 -30.01 2.32 -9.01
CA THR A 628 -31.40 2.73 -9.28
C THR A 628 -31.53 4.24 -9.18
N GLY A 629 -32.64 4.78 -9.66
CA GLY A 629 -32.96 6.21 -9.63
C GLY A 629 -32.62 6.96 -10.91
N ASN A 630 -32.97 8.24 -10.94
CA ASN A 630 -32.75 9.13 -12.08
C ASN A 630 -31.94 10.37 -11.70
N ILE A 631 -31.14 10.87 -12.64
CA ILE A 631 -30.42 12.15 -12.53
C ILE A 631 -30.82 12.96 -13.75
N GLY A 632 -31.69 13.95 -13.55
CA GLY A 632 -32.12 14.92 -14.57
C GLY A 632 -31.25 16.17 -14.49
N PHE A 633 -30.78 16.66 -15.63
CA PHE A 633 -29.97 17.87 -15.72
C PHE A 633 -30.31 18.67 -16.99
N GLY A 634 -30.84 19.88 -16.79
CA GLY A 634 -31.26 20.73 -17.92
C GLY A 634 -32.28 20.05 -18.87
N GLY A 635 -33.09 19.13 -18.35
CA GLY A 635 -34.07 18.33 -19.13
C GLY A 635 -33.48 17.03 -19.73
N ALA A 636 -32.18 16.78 -19.62
CA ALA A 636 -31.54 15.56 -20.09
C ALA A 636 -31.28 14.57 -18.93
N ALA A 637 -31.34 13.25 -19.20
CA ALA A 637 -31.02 12.21 -18.23
C ALA A 637 -29.52 11.89 -18.24
N LEU A 638 -28.85 12.04 -17.08
CA LEU A 638 -27.39 11.79 -16.94
C LEU A 638 -27.03 10.45 -16.34
N ALA A 639 -27.95 9.74 -15.69
CA ALA A 639 -27.67 8.57 -14.83
C ALA A 639 -26.84 7.46 -15.48
N ARG A 640 -26.84 7.35 -16.81
CA ARG A 640 -26.09 6.31 -17.54
C ARG A 640 -24.92 6.85 -18.36
N LEU A 641 -24.71 8.15 -18.35
CA LEU A 641 -23.65 8.78 -19.13
C LEU A 641 -22.27 8.59 -18.43
N PRO A 642 -21.20 8.38 -19.21
CA PRO A 642 -19.84 8.38 -18.66
C PRO A 642 -19.45 9.83 -18.28
N ALA A 643 -18.51 9.97 -17.31
CA ALA A 643 -18.11 11.24 -16.72
C ALA A 643 -17.74 12.33 -17.76
N TYR A 644 -17.06 11.98 -18.85
CA TYR A 644 -16.69 12.95 -19.87
C TYR A 644 -17.91 13.54 -20.61
N ARG A 645 -19.01 12.78 -20.76
CA ARG A 645 -20.27 13.28 -21.35
C ARG A 645 -21.06 14.14 -20.37
N VAL A 646 -21.04 13.76 -19.08
CA VAL A 646 -21.62 14.56 -17.99
C VAL A 646 -20.91 15.91 -17.91
N ALA A 647 -19.58 15.92 -17.94
CA ALA A 647 -18.80 17.15 -18.00
C ALA A 647 -19.13 18.00 -19.23
N ARG A 648 -19.32 17.38 -20.42
CA ARG A 648 -19.72 18.08 -21.64
C ARG A 648 -21.12 18.70 -21.53
N ALA A 649 -22.01 18.12 -20.75
CA ALA A 649 -23.34 18.68 -20.51
C ALA A 649 -23.32 19.92 -19.59
N GLY A 650 -22.19 20.25 -18.97
CA GLY A 650 -22.02 21.43 -18.10
C GLY A 650 -21.96 21.15 -16.60
N LEU A 651 -21.99 19.89 -16.18
CA LEU A 651 -21.83 19.50 -14.80
C LEU A 651 -20.36 19.18 -14.52
N ILE A 652 -19.66 20.06 -13.81
CA ILE A 652 -18.23 19.96 -13.55
C ILE A 652 -17.97 19.66 -12.08
N LEU A 653 -17.15 18.63 -11.81
CA LEU A 653 -16.73 18.26 -10.47
C LEU A 653 -15.31 18.75 -10.20
N VAL A 654 -15.13 19.47 -9.10
CA VAL A 654 -13.84 19.66 -8.41
C VAL A 654 -13.78 18.61 -7.30
N PRO A 655 -13.00 17.54 -7.50
CA PRO A 655 -13.01 16.39 -6.60
C PRO A 655 -12.23 16.66 -5.31
N GLU A 656 -12.50 15.85 -4.29
CA GLU A 656 -11.69 15.75 -3.09
C GLU A 656 -10.21 15.50 -3.41
N GLY A 657 -9.30 16.06 -2.62
CA GLY A 657 -7.86 15.88 -2.80
C GLY A 657 -7.27 16.70 -3.96
N ARG A 658 -8.00 17.75 -4.43
CA ARG A 658 -7.55 18.77 -5.39
C ARG A 658 -7.34 18.24 -6.81
N GLN A 659 -6.71 17.09 -6.99
CA GLN A 659 -6.39 16.37 -8.23
C GLN A 659 -5.90 17.31 -9.36
N VAL A 660 -4.97 18.20 -9.01
CA VAL A 660 -4.20 18.97 -9.99
C VAL A 660 -3.20 18.04 -10.69
N PHE A 661 -2.79 18.37 -11.90
CA PHE A 661 -1.75 17.64 -12.62
C PHE A 661 -0.37 18.13 -12.11
N PRO A 662 0.30 17.37 -11.22
CA PRO A 662 1.42 17.89 -10.44
C PRO A 662 2.66 18.20 -11.27
N ARG A 663 2.83 17.54 -12.43
CA ARG A 663 3.97 17.76 -13.35
C ARG A 663 3.74 18.90 -14.32
N LEU A 664 2.51 19.35 -14.50
CA LEU A 664 2.16 20.47 -15.34
C LEU A 664 2.25 21.78 -14.55
N THR A 665 2.58 22.86 -15.22
CA THR A 665 2.56 24.22 -14.66
C THR A 665 1.14 24.67 -14.30
N VAL A 666 1.03 25.75 -13.53
CA VAL A 666 -0.28 26.39 -13.25
C VAL A 666 -0.97 26.80 -14.56
N ALA A 667 -0.25 27.43 -15.50
CA ALA A 667 -0.79 27.82 -16.79
C ALA A 667 -1.36 26.63 -17.56
N GLU A 668 -0.61 25.54 -17.69
CA GLU A 668 -1.06 24.33 -18.38
C GLU A 668 -2.27 23.67 -17.70
N ASN A 669 -2.32 23.65 -16.37
CA ASN A 669 -3.49 23.19 -15.64
C ASN A 669 -4.74 24.03 -15.94
N LEU A 670 -4.61 25.35 -16.04
CA LEU A 670 -5.71 26.26 -16.38
C LEU A 670 -6.18 26.03 -17.82
N VAL A 671 -5.28 25.95 -18.79
CA VAL A 671 -5.60 25.65 -20.19
C VAL A 671 -6.39 24.35 -20.33
N LEU A 672 -6.01 23.29 -19.57
CA LEU A 672 -6.76 22.04 -19.56
C LEU A 672 -8.20 22.19 -19.08
N GLY A 673 -8.50 23.16 -18.19
CA GLY A 673 -9.87 23.48 -17.78
C GLY A 673 -10.76 23.88 -18.97
N ALA A 674 -10.21 24.61 -19.93
CA ALA A 674 -10.90 25.07 -21.12
C ALA A 674 -10.86 24.08 -22.31
N SER A 675 -10.13 22.97 -22.21
CA SER A 675 -9.83 22.04 -23.32
C SER A 675 -11.04 21.43 -24.03
N ARG A 676 -12.23 21.48 -23.43
CA ARG A 676 -13.48 21.02 -24.06
C ARG A 676 -14.16 22.06 -24.93
N ARG A 677 -13.66 23.31 -24.93
CA ARG A 677 -14.26 24.47 -25.57
C ARG A 677 -13.46 24.87 -26.79
N ASN A 678 -14.16 25.24 -27.86
CA ASN A 678 -13.53 25.76 -29.08
C ASN A 678 -13.39 27.30 -29.08
N ASP A 679 -14.07 27.99 -28.14
CA ASP A 679 -14.16 29.43 -27.99
C ASP A 679 -13.28 29.99 -26.85
N PHE A 680 -12.25 29.23 -26.44
CA PHE A 680 -11.34 29.61 -25.37
C PHE A 680 -10.42 30.77 -25.82
N ASP A 681 -10.40 31.82 -25.00
CA ASP A 681 -9.48 32.95 -25.17
C ASP A 681 -8.51 33.04 -23.97
N GLN A 682 -7.27 33.42 -24.25
CA GLN A 682 -6.22 33.57 -23.23
C GLN A 682 -6.58 34.59 -22.14
N SER A 683 -7.40 35.62 -22.47
CA SER A 683 -7.90 36.60 -21.50
C SER A 683 -8.72 35.99 -20.35
N GLU A 684 -9.31 34.80 -20.57
CA GLU A 684 -10.03 34.09 -19.53
C GLU A 684 -9.08 33.56 -18.40
N ILE A 685 -7.85 33.23 -18.78
CA ILE A 685 -6.81 32.88 -17.76
C ILE A 685 -6.49 34.12 -16.92
N ASP A 686 -6.34 35.29 -17.54
CA ASP A 686 -6.08 36.54 -16.82
C ASP A 686 -7.22 36.86 -15.85
N SER A 687 -8.46 36.69 -16.28
CA SER A 687 -9.63 36.82 -15.40
C SER A 687 -9.60 35.86 -14.20
N MET A 688 -9.17 34.60 -14.40
CA MET A 688 -9.00 33.65 -13.28
C MET A 688 -7.83 34.04 -12.38
N LEU A 689 -6.75 34.59 -12.93
CA LEU A 689 -5.61 35.08 -12.15
C LEU A 689 -5.93 36.36 -11.35
N ASP A 690 -6.86 37.18 -11.83
CA ASP A 690 -7.40 38.32 -11.08
C ASP A 690 -8.29 37.86 -9.92
N ARG A 691 -9.06 36.77 -10.12
CA ARG A 691 -9.87 36.15 -9.07
C ARG A 691 -9.02 35.45 -8.04
N PHE A 692 -7.92 34.79 -8.44
CA PHE A 692 -7.00 34.05 -7.58
C PHE A 692 -5.56 34.61 -7.72
N PRO A 693 -5.25 35.80 -7.17
CA PRO A 693 -4.00 36.50 -7.42
C PRO A 693 -2.74 35.72 -7.02
N LYS A 694 -2.84 34.83 -6.04
CA LYS A 694 -1.72 33.96 -5.61
C LYS A 694 -1.22 33.04 -6.72
N LEU A 695 -2.06 32.65 -7.67
CA LEU A 695 -1.68 31.82 -8.80
C LEU A 695 -0.86 32.59 -9.84
N ARG A 696 -1.03 33.92 -9.96
CA ARG A 696 -0.33 34.77 -10.92
C ARG A 696 1.19 34.73 -10.71
N ALA A 697 1.64 34.81 -9.46
CA ALA A 697 3.06 34.71 -9.11
C ALA A 697 3.67 33.32 -9.34
N ARG A 698 2.85 32.31 -9.54
CA ARG A 698 3.23 30.89 -9.69
C ARG A 698 2.90 30.30 -11.08
N LEU A 699 2.58 31.14 -12.06
CA LEU A 699 2.03 30.72 -13.34
C LEU A 699 2.86 29.64 -14.06
N HIS A 700 4.19 29.75 -13.98
CA HIS A 700 5.14 28.83 -14.60
C HIS A 700 5.69 27.77 -13.62
N THR A 701 5.16 27.73 -12.39
CA THR A 701 5.57 26.74 -11.40
C THR A 701 4.79 25.44 -11.61
N ALA A 702 5.43 24.29 -11.47
CA ALA A 702 4.77 22.99 -11.48
C ALA A 702 3.74 22.91 -10.35
N ALA A 703 2.51 22.48 -10.66
CA ALA A 703 1.40 22.47 -9.70
C ALA A 703 1.67 21.61 -8.46
N GLY A 704 2.51 20.59 -8.57
CA GLY A 704 2.93 19.78 -7.44
C GLY A 704 3.77 20.51 -6.39
N LEU A 705 4.36 21.65 -6.73
CA LEU A 705 5.18 22.48 -5.83
C LEU A 705 4.38 23.61 -5.14
N LEU A 706 3.11 23.75 -5.47
CA LEU A 706 2.20 24.70 -4.85
C LEU A 706 1.83 24.27 -3.42
N SER A 707 1.55 25.25 -2.56
CA SER A 707 0.91 24.98 -1.26
C SER A 707 -0.48 24.37 -1.44
N GLY A 708 -0.98 23.68 -0.41
CA GLY A 708 -2.30 23.07 -0.47
C GLY A 708 -3.44 24.03 -0.82
N GLY A 709 -3.37 25.26 -0.33
CA GLY A 709 -4.36 26.30 -0.65
C GLY A 709 -4.27 26.79 -2.11
N GLU A 710 -3.07 26.98 -2.62
CA GLU A 710 -2.84 27.35 -4.04
C GLU A 710 -3.31 26.22 -4.99
N GLN A 711 -3.07 24.95 -4.63
CA GLN A 711 -3.57 23.81 -5.41
C GLN A 711 -5.10 23.76 -5.43
N GLN A 712 -5.76 24.08 -4.31
CA GLN A 712 -7.21 24.13 -4.24
C GLN A 712 -7.79 25.27 -5.08
N MET A 713 -7.18 26.45 -4.99
CA MET A 713 -7.54 27.59 -5.84
C MET A 713 -7.37 27.25 -7.33
N LEU A 714 -6.27 26.57 -7.68
CA LEU A 714 -6.02 26.10 -9.05
C LEU A 714 -7.08 25.09 -9.53
N ALA A 715 -7.49 24.16 -8.67
CA ALA A 715 -8.51 23.18 -9.00
C ALA A 715 -9.89 23.84 -9.24
N VAL A 716 -10.25 24.83 -8.42
CA VAL A 716 -11.49 25.61 -8.60
C VAL A 716 -11.41 26.46 -9.86
N ALA A 717 -10.31 27.18 -10.10
CA ALA A 717 -10.10 28.02 -11.30
C ALA A 717 -10.18 27.16 -12.59
N ARG A 718 -9.56 25.96 -12.58
CA ARG A 718 -9.64 25.00 -13.67
C ARG A 718 -11.08 24.55 -13.93
N GLY A 719 -11.86 24.30 -12.87
CA GLY A 719 -13.27 23.96 -12.97
C GLY A 719 -14.12 25.09 -13.57
N LEU A 720 -13.85 26.33 -13.20
CA LEU A 720 -14.55 27.52 -13.71
C LEU A 720 -14.25 27.81 -15.17
N LEU A 721 -13.02 27.59 -15.63
CA LEU A 721 -12.64 27.75 -17.05
C LEU A 721 -13.39 26.80 -17.98
N ALA A 722 -13.94 25.73 -17.47
CA ALA A 722 -14.85 24.87 -18.20
C ALA A 722 -16.22 25.52 -18.47
N ARG A 723 -16.52 26.72 -17.94
CA ARG A 723 -17.83 27.43 -17.94
C ARG A 723 -18.96 26.46 -17.53
N PRO A 724 -18.98 25.98 -16.27
CA PRO A 724 -19.99 25.04 -15.82
C PRO A 724 -21.38 25.68 -15.74
N GLU A 725 -22.44 24.91 -16.07
CA GLU A 725 -23.80 25.28 -15.68
C GLU A 725 -24.03 25.01 -14.16
N ILE A 726 -23.36 23.97 -13.63
CA ILE A 726 -23.26 23.68 -12.21
C ILE A 726 -21.85 23.23 -11.85
N LEU A 727 -21.27 23.83 -10.81
CA LEU A 727 -19.98 23.42 -10.26
C LEU A 727 -20.20 22.62 -8.97
N LEU A 728 -19.77 21.38 -9.00
CA LEU A 728 -19.75 20.50 -7.83
C LEU A 728 -18.40 20.65 -7.10
N LEU A 729 -18.42 20.88 -5.80
CA LEU A 729 -17.23 21.04 -4.97
C LEU A 729 -17.25 19.97 -3.86
N ASP A 730 -16.32 19.02 -3.92
CA ASP A 730 -16.24 17.93 -2.94
C ASP A 730 -15.12 18.22 -1.93
N GLU A 731 -15.50 18.58 -0.72
CA GLU A 731 -14.65 18.97 0.42
C GLU A 731 -13.56 20.02 0.05
N PRO A 732 -13.95 21.17 -0.51
CA PRO A 732 -13.01 22.16 -1.00
C PRO A 732 -12.11 22.76 0.09
N SER A 733 -12.51 22.73 1.36
CA SER A 733 -11.72 23.24 2.49
C SER A 733 -10.79 22.19 3.12
N LEU A 734 -10.85 20.92 2.68
CA LEU A 734 -10.12 19.83 3.29
C LEU A 734 -8.60 20.07 3.30
N GLY A 735 -8.00 20.05 4.50
CA GLY A 735 -6.56 20.23 4.67
C GLY A 735 -6.06 21.66 4.36
N LEU A 736 -6.94 22.66 4.39
CA LEU A 736 -6.57 24.06 4.31
C LEU A 736 -6.42 24.68 5.71
N ALA A 737 -5.49 25.63 5.84
CA ALA A 737 -5.42 26.48 7.00
C ALA A 737 -6.69 27.37 7.09
N PRO A 738 -7.20 27.70 8.29
CA PRO A 738 -8.45 28.45 8.46
C PRO A 738 -8.54 29.76 7.65
N ALA A 739 -7.45 30.52 7.60
CA ALA A 739 -7.38 31.75 6.81
C ALA A 739 -7.53 31.50 5.30
N VAL A 740 -6.97 30.42 4.79
CA VAL A 740 -7.07 30.04 3.37
C VAL A 740 -8.45 29.50 3.04
N ALA A 741 -9.06 28.74 3.96
CA ALA A 741 -10.43 28.30 3.84
C ALA A 741 -11.39 29.50 3.81
N ALA A 742 -11.23 30.48 4.70
CA ALA A 742 -12.02 31.71 4.70
C ALA A 742 -11.90 32.49 3.38
N GLU A 743 -10.68 32.60 2.83
CA GLU A 743 -10.43 33.21 1.52
C GLU A 743 -11.17 32.45 0.39
N LEU A 744 -11.08 31.12 0.38
CA LEU A 744 -11.78 30.28 -0.59
C LEU A 744 -13.30 30.48 -0.52
N PHE A 745 -13.89 30.40 0.67
CA PHE A 745 -15.35 30.64 0.85
C PHE A 745 -15.74 32.07 0.49
N GLY A 746 -14.85 33.05 0.70
CA GLY A 746 -15.05 34.40 0.19
C GLY A 746 -15.14 34.46 -1.34
N GLN A 747 -14.34 33.68 -2.06
CA GLN A 747 -14.45 33.55 -3.53
C GLN A 747 -15.71 32.80 -3.94
N LEU A 748 -16.09 31.74 -3.24
CA LEU A 748 -17.34 31.02 -3.52
C LEU A 748 -18.58 31.90 -3.32
N ARG A 749 -18.55 32.81 -2.32
CA ARG A 749 -19.59 33.82 -2.13
C ARG A 749 -19.69 34.75 -3.35
N LYS A 750 -18.59 35.25 -3.89
CA LYS A 750 -18.57 36.07 -5.10
C LYS A 750 -19.17 35.32 -6.28
N LEU A 751 -18.80 34.05 -6.47
CA LEU A 751 -19.38 33.21 -7.54
C LEU A 751 -20.89 33.07 -7.41
N ARG A 752 -21.40 32.87 -6.17
CA ARG A 752 -22.83 32.90 -5.90
C ARG A 752 -23.47 34.24 -6.27
N GLU A 753 -22.84 35.36 -5.90
CA GLU A 753 -23.33 36.72 -6.23
C GLU A 753 -23.36 36.94 -7.75
N GLU A 754 -22.44 36.37 -8.51
CA GLU A 754 -22.38 36.34 -9.98
C GLU A 754 -23.41 35.39 -10.61
N GLY A 755 -24.16 34.62 -9.81
CA GLY A 755 -25.19 33.69 -10.29
C GLY A 755 -24.70 32.33 -10.74
N VAL A 756 -23.47 31.92 -10.38
CA VAL A 756 -22.97 30.56 -10.65
C VAL A 756 -23.73 29.55 -9.77
N THR A 757 -24.23 28.49 -10.39
CA THR A 757 -24.89 27.40 -9.64
C THR A 757 -23.83 26.53 -8.97
N LEU A 758 -23.92 26.34 -7.65
CA LEU A 758 -22.96 25.59 -6.85
C LEU A 758 -23.64 24.46 -6.06
N LEU A 759 -23.03 23.29 -6.02
CA LEU A 759 -23.34 22.23 -5.07
C LEU A 759 -22.08 21.92 -4.27
N ILE A 760 -22.10 22.21 -2.98
CA ILE A 760 -20.92 22.16 -2.10
C ILE A 760 -21.10 21.07 -1.06
N VAL A 761 -20.16 20.14 -1.00
CA VAL A 761 -20.00 19.19 0.10
C VAL A 761 -18.78 19.63 0.91
N ASP A 762 -18.93 19.85 2.21
CA ASP A 762 -17.79 20.16 3.07
C ASP A 762 -18.07 19.74 4.52
N GLN A 763 -17.02 19.63 5.33
CA GLN A 763 -17.12 19.34 6.76
C GLN A 763 -17.27 20.62 7.60
N MET A 764 -16.81 21.76 7.08
CA MET A 764 -16.93 23.07 7.76
C MET A 764 -18.34 23.64 7.57
N ALA A 765 -19.32 23.07 8.28
CA ALA A 765 -20.73 23.39 8.12
C ALA A 765 -21.02 24.91 8.19
N ASP A 766 -20.42 25.64 9.16
CA ASP A 766 -20.62 27.08 9.32
C ASP A 766 -20.22 27.90 8.09
N HIS A 767 -19.08 27.58 7.47
CA HIS A 767 -18.62 28.27 6.27
C HIS A 767 -19.51 27.98 5.08
N VAL A 768 -19.90 26.71 4.89
CA VAL A 768 -20.76 26.31 3.78
C VAL A 768 -22.15 26.89 3.93
N LEU A 769 -22.75 26.81 5.13
CA LEU A 769 -24.09 27.37 5.42
C LEU A 769 -24.12 28.90 5.29
N ALA A 770 -22.98 29.56 5.51
CA ALA A 770 -22.89 31.03 5.31
C ALA A 770 -22.88 31.44 3.82
N VAL A 771 -22.62 30.52 2.90
CA VAL A 771 -22.61 30.76 1.46
C VAL A 771 -23.82 30.13 0.77
N ALA A 772 -24.40 29.07 1.33
CA ALA A 772 -25.51 28.32 0.76
C ALA A 772 -26.86 29.02 0.90
N ASP A 773 -27.76 28.77 -0.05
CA ASP A 773 -29.19 29.15 0.01
C ASP A 773 -30.01 28.07 0.73
N ARG A 774 -29.73 26.80 0.42
CA ARG A 774 -30.36 25.62 1.04
C ARG A 774 -29.33 24.57 1.41
N ALA A 775 -29.70 23.69 2.32
CA ALA A 775 -28.89 22.59 2.71
C ALA A 775 -29.67 21.25 2.78
N TYR A 776 -28.95 20.17 2.45
CA TYR A 776 -29.36 18.79 2.68
C TYR A 776 -28.41 18.16 3.67
N VAL A 777 -28.94 17.43 4.66
CA VAL A 777 -28.14 16.66 5.60
C VAL A 777 -28.27 15.19 5.27
N LEU A 778 -27.14 14.54 4.97
CA LEU A 778 -27.09 13.10 4.75
C LEU A 778 -26.76 12.37 6.04
N GLY A 779 -27.49 11.27 6.29
CA GLY A 779 -27.24 10.36 7.40
C GLY A 779 -27.49 8.92 6.96
N GLY A 780 -26.52 8.01 7.14
CA GLY A 780 -26.67 6.61 6.78
C GLY A 780 -27.05 6.36 5.31
N GLY A 781 -26.59 7.19 4.37
CA GLY A 781 -26.89 7.05 2.95
C GLY A 781 -28.24 7.61 2.50
N ARG A 782 -28.99 8.30 3.39
CA ARG A 782 -30.30 8.92 3.11
C ARG A 782 -30.29 10.41 3.43
N VAL A 783 -31.27 11.16 2.89
CA VAL A 783 -31.50 12.55 3.30
C VAL A 783 -32.22 12.52 4.64
N ALA A 784 -31.54 12.96 5.70
CA ALA A 784 -32.07 13.02 7.07
C ALA A 784 -32.85 14.34 7.33
N ALA A 785 -32.38 15.45 6.74
CA ALA A 785 -33.02 16.74 6.84
C ALA A 785 -32.72 17.61 5.62
N GLN A 786 -33.61 18.57 5.34
CA GLN A 786 -33.41 19.60 4.31
C GLN A 786 -34.12 20.90 4.73
N GLY A 787 -33.58 22.02 4.31
CA GLY A 787 -34.16 23.32 4.63
C GLY A 787 -33.35 24.50 4.12
N VAL A 788 -33.80 25.71 4.47
CA VAL A 788 -33.05 26.94 4.23
C VAL A 788 -31.79 26.95 5.08
N ALA A 789 -30.66 27.35 4.49
CA ALA A 789 -29.36 27.25 5.15
C ALA A 789 -29.28 28.03 6.48
N THR A 790 -29.97 29.19 6.58
CA THR A 790 -30.02 30.01 7.80
C THR A 790 -30.74 29.30 8.94
N GLU A 791 -31.87 28.64 8.66
CA GLU A 791 -32.65 27.92 9.68
C GLU A 791 -31.93 26.64 10.15
N MET A 792 -31.22 25.99 9.24
CA MET A 792 -30.47 24.77 9.55
C MET A 792 -29.22 25.04 10.38
N ARG A 793 -28.60 26.21 10.22
CA ARG A 793 -27.43 26.62 10.99
C ARG A 793 -27.71 26.63 12.50
N ASP A 794 -28.82 27.22 12.91
CA ASP A 794 -29.20 27.36 14.35
C ASP A 794 -29.53 26.00 14.97
N LYS A 795 -30.14 25.08 14.20
CA LYS A 795 -30.51 23.74 14.68
C LYS A 795 -29.36 22.73 14.72
N MET A 796 -28.38 22.84 13.82
CA MET A 796 -27.27 21.88 13.73
C MET A 796 -26.15 22.12 14.73
N LEU A 797 -25.98 23.36 15.20
CA LEU A 797 -24.91 23.71 16.14
C LEU A 797 -25.06 23.01 17.49
N ASP A 798 -26.29 22.75 17.96
CA ASP A 798 -26.52 22.12 19.26
C ASP A 798 -26.58 20.59 19.24
N ASP A 799 -27.14 19.97 18.20
CA ASP A 799 -27.46 18.54 18.22
C ASP A 799 -26.45 17.60 17.56
N THR A 800 -25.75 18.02 16.51
CA THR A 800 -25.03 17.10 15.62
C THR A 800 -23.53 16.98 15.92
N TYR A 801 -22.87 18.02 16.42
CA TYR A 801 -21.45 18.03 16.69
C TYR A 801 -21.06 17.54 18.09
N PHE A 802 -21.94 17.60 19.08
CA PHE A 802 -21.63 17.24 20.47
C PHE A 802 -22.43 16.05 21.02
N GLY A 803 -23.11 15.29 20.19
CA GLY A 803 -23.65 13.98 20.56
C GLY A 803 -24.97 13.97 21.31
N ALA A 804 -25.85 14.94 21.08
CA ALA A 804 -27.26 14.76 21.43
C ALA A 804 -27.92 13.86 20.36
N ARG A 805 -28.57 12.78 20.78
CA ARG A 805 -29.35 11.88 19.92
C ARG A 805 -30.43 12.67 19.20
N PRO A 806 -30.66 12.47 17.89
CA PRO A 806 -31.91 12.91 17.30
C PRO A 806 -33.06 12.15 18.00
N ALA A 807 -34.00 12.90 18.56
CA ALA A 807 -35.25 12.33 19.01
C ALA A 807 -35.93 11.62 17.85
N ALA A 808 -36.32 10.38 18.06
CA ALA A 808 -37.11 9.61 17.10
C ALA A 808 -38.37 10.43 16.78
N VAL A 809 -38.45 10.91 15.53
CA VAL A 809 -39.71 11.45 15.01
C VAL A 809 -40.59 10.25 14.67
N ASN A 810 -41.71 10.11 15.38
CA ASN A 810 -42.76 9.13 15.14
C ASN A 810 -43.35 9.25 13.72
#